data_c1f06209ca00b15addf2c484ee1b2ac9
#
_entry.id   c1f06209ca00b15addf2c484ee1b2ac9
#
_cell.length_a   1.000
_cell.length_b   1.000
_cell.length_c   1.000
_cell.angle_alpha   90.00
_cell.angle_beta   90.00
_cell.angle_gamma   90.00
#
_symmetry.space_group_name_H-M   'P 1'
#
loop_
_entity.id
_entity.type
_entity.pdbx_description
1 polymer ?
#
loop_
_entity_poly.entity_id
_entity_poly.type
_entity_poly.pdbx_seq_one_letter_code
_entity_poly.pdbx_strand_id
1 'polypeptide(L)'
;MKTLMGLAGLTMAGFMLLSCNTEVKEANYQIIPLPQEISVMDQAAPFILSNGTKIMYPEGNEKMQKNAEFLASYIKDLTGKSLAVQAGTDGKGIILQLGGNAENPEGYQLKVTSDQVVISGPTEAGVFYGIQTLRKSIPVAQGVDIALPAVEINDYPRFSYRGAMLDVSRHFFPVDSVKRFIDMLALHNINRFHWHLSEDQGWRIEIKSRPELTEIGSKRAETVIGHNSGKYDGKPYGGFFTQEEAKEIVAYAAERHITVIPEIDMPGHMQAALAAYPNLGCTGGPYEVWKIWGVSEDVLCAGNDETLKFIEDVLGEIIQIFPSEYIHVGGDECPKVRWAKCPKCQARIKALGLKSDKNHTAEERLQSFIINHAEKFLNGHGRQIIGWDEILEGGLAPNATVMSWRGVAGGIEAAKQKHDVIMTPNTYLYFDYYQTKDIANEPEAIGGYVPVETVYNYEPMPADLTPEEQKYIIGVQANLWTEYIPTYSQVEYMELPRMAALSEIQWTMPEKKNYEGFLKRLPQLVDIYDVYKYNYAKHVFDVNAVFTPNPKDGTLDVTLSTIDNSPIYYTLDGTEPSAASQLYTETLKLKQNCTFKAITVRPAGNSRVVTEEIAFNKASMKPVTMLQPVNKQYEFKGAPTLVDGLKGNGNYKTGRWIAFYKND
;
A
#
# COMPACT_ATOMS: atom_id res chain seq x y z
N MET A 1 -44.80 24.94 86.56
CA MET A 1 -43.44 25.54 86.40
C MET A 1 -42.60 24.59 85.57
N LYS A 2 -41.98 25.12 84.52
CA LYS A 2 -41.06 24.53 83.56
C LYS A 2 -41.70 23.84 82.36
N THR A 3 -41.82 24.62 81.31
CA THR A 3 -42.12 24.41 79.95
C THR A 3 -41.06 23.53 79.23
N LEU A 4 -41.48 22.52 78.54
CA LEU A 4 -40.63 21.82 77.53
C LEU A 4 -41.07 22.26 76.11
N MET A 5 -40.16 22.91 75.42
CA MET A 5 -40.31 23.16 73.97
C MET A 5 -39.70 21.97 73.18
N GLY A 6 -40.54 21.36 72.41
CA GLY A 6 -40.08 20.33 71.46
C GLY A 6 -39.58 20.95 70.15
N LEU A 7 -38.40 20.55 69.72
CA LEU A 7 -37.79 20.90 68.45
C LEU A 7 -38.17 19.81 67.45
N ALA A 8 -38.94 20.16 66.41
CA ALA A 8 -39.22 19.30 65.24
C ALA A 8 -38.07 19.45 64.27
N GLY A 9 -37.27 18.40 64.10
CA GLY A 9 -36.25 18.33 63.05
C GLY A 9 -36.85 17.91 61.69
N LEU A 10 -36.86 18.82 60.72
CA LEU A 10 -37.10 18.50 59.31
C LEU A 10 -35.81 17.88 58.71
N THR A 11 -35.86 16.59 58.42
CA THR A 11 -34.85 15.94 57.57
C THR A 11 -35.17 16.20 56.12
N MET A 12 -34.45 17.12 55.50
CA MET A 12 -34.43 17.31 54.02
C MET A 12 -33.58 16.21 53.42
N ALA A 13 -34.22 15.18 52.85
CA ALA A 13 -33.55 14.19 52.00
C ALA A 13 -33.21 14.86 50.66
N GLY A 14 -31.95 15.28 50.53
CA GLY A 14 -31.42 15.75 49.26
C GLY A 14 -31.31 14.57 48.28
N PHE A 15 -32.18 14.52 47.30
CA PHE A 15 -31.97 13.70 46.09
C PHE A 15 -30.78 14.27 45.33
N MET A 16 -29.60 13.68 45.49
CA MET A 16 -28.51 13.85 44.51
C MET A 16 -28.97 13.16 43.20
N LEU A 17 -29.43 13.94 42.25
CA LEU A 17 -29.47 13.53 40.86
C LEU A 17 -28.01 13.33 40.41
N LEU A 18 -27.55 12.09 40.44
CA LEU A 18 -26.38 11.67 39.67
C LEU A 18 -26.73 11.86 38.20
N SER A 19 -26.40 13.01 37.65
CA SER A 19 -26.29 13.19 36.22
C SER A 19 -25.16 12.27 35.74
N CYS A 20 -25.50 11.08 35.27
CA CYS A 20 -24.59 10.31 34.41
C CYS A 20 -24.36 11.14 33.17
N ASN A 21 -23.34 11.99 33.18
CA ASN A 21 -22.75 12.45 31.91
C ASN A 21 -22.14 11.21 31.27
N THR A 22 -22.89 10.52 30.42
CA THR A 22 -22.34 9.54 29.50
C THR A 22 -21.41 10.30 28.57
N GLU A 23 -20.13 9.99 28.65
CA GLU A 23 -19.14 10.52 27.71
C GLU A 23 -19.62 10.17 26.29
N VAL A 24 -19.68 11.17 25.40
CA VAL A 24 -20.03 11.00 23.99
C VAL A 24 -18.81 11.40 23.18
N LYS A 25 -18.36 10.54 22.27
CA LYS A 25 -17.30 10.88 21.31
C LYS A 25 -17.93 11.31 19.99
N GLU A 26 -17.28 12.20 19.28
CA GLU A 26 -17.77 12.73 18.01
C GLU A 26 -17.01 12.11 16.83
N ALA A 27 -17.76 11.77 15.78
CA ALA A 27 -17.20 11.28 14.53
C ALA A 27 -16.56 12.43 13.73
N ASN A 28 -15.50 12.09 12.99
CA ASN A 28 -14.78 13.04 12.15
C ASN A 28 -14.74 12.51 10.71
N TYR A 29 -15.35 13.26 9.79
CA TYR A 29 -15.44 12.89 8.37
C TYR A 29 -14.20 13.26 7.55
N GLN A 30 -13.19 13.88 8.16
CA GLN A 30 -11.89 14.11 7.56
C GLN A 30 -11.07 12.81 7.62
N ILE A 31 -11.31 11.92 6.66
CA ILE A 31 -10.76 10.55 6.62
C ILE A 31 -9.76 10.36 5.47
N ILE A 32 -9.16 9.18 5.38
CA ILE A 32 -8.33 8.72 4.27
C ILE A 32 -8.98 7.50 3.58
N PRO A 33 -9.17 7.52 2.23
CA PRO A 33 -8.99 8.68 1.33
C PRO A 33 -10.01 9.78 1.63
N LEU A 34 -9.64 11.03 1.30
CA LEU A 34 -10.52 12.18 1.49
C LEU A 34 -11.68 12.13 0.49
N PRO A 35 -12.94 12.16 0.94
CA PRO A 35 -14.10 12.21 0.05
C PRO A 35 -14.12 13.46 -0.84
N GLN A 36 -14.78 13.35 -2.01
CA GLN A 36 -14.85 14.44 -2.97
C GLN A 36 -15.61 15.65 -2.43
N GLU A 37 -16.73 15.44 -1.74
CA GLU A 37 -17.53 16.53 -1.20
C GLU A 37 -18.01 16.19 0.22
N ILE A 38 -17.77 17.09 1.16
CA ILE A 38 -18.22 16.98 2.55
C ILE A 38 -18.91 18.29 2.94
N SER A 39 -20.20 18.23 3.22
CA SER A 39 -21.02 19.38 3.64
C SER A 39 -21.57 19.13 5.04
N VAL A 40 -20.90 19.67 6.06
CA VAL A 40 -21.33 19.57 7.46
C VAL A 40 -22.43 20.60 7.74
N MET A 41 -23.46 20.20 8.49
CA MET A 41 -24.61 21.03 8.87
C MET A 41 -24.48 21.44 10.34
N ASP A 42 -23.67 22.47 10.63
CA ASP A 42 -23.23 22.85 11.98
C ASP A 42 -24.35 23.12 13.01
N GLN A 43 -25.57 23.45 12.57
CA GLN A 43 -26.71 23.74 13.47
C GLN A 43 -27.70 22.60 13.61
N ALA A 44 -27.50 21.49 12.89
CA ALA A 44 -28.39 20.33 12.96
C ALA A 44 -27.95 19.39 14.09
N ALA A 45 -28.93 18.78 14.76
CA ALA A 45 -28.66 17.79 15.80
C ALA A 45 -27.95 16.55 15.19
N PRO A 46 -26.91 16.00 15.86
CA PRO A 46 -26.23 14.80 15.40
C PRO A 46 -27.11 13.56 15.54
N PHE A 47 -26.79 12.54 14.78
CA PHE A 47 -27.29 11.18 15.02
C PHE A 47 -26.49 10.56 16.16
N ILE A 48 -27.17 9.94 17.13
CA ILE A 48 -26.51 9.25 18.25
C ILE A 48 -26.47 7.75 17.98
N LEU A 49 -25.27 7.24 17.70
CA LEU A 49 -25.01 5.82 17.55
C LEU A 49 -24.92 5.17 18.93
N SER A 50 -25.92 4.39 19.28
CA SER A 50 -26.07 3.69 20.56
C SER A 50 -26.32 2.19 20.34
N ASN A 51 -26.37 1.40 21.42
CA ASN A 51 -26.68 -0.03 21.34
C ASN A 51 -28.08 -0.35 20.75
N GLY A 52 -28.99 0.62 20.78
CA GLY A 52 -30.33 0.46 20.19
C GLY A 52 -30.41 0.75 18.68
N THR A 53 -29.34 1.23 18.09
CA THR A 53 -29.27 1.53 16.65
C THR A 53 -29.38 0.24 15.84
N LYS A 54 -30.16 0.29 14.76
CA LYS A 54 -30.32 -0.82 13.81
C LYS A 54 -29.66 -0.49 12.49
N ILE A 55 -29.17 -1.51 11.79
CA ILE A 55 -28.72 -1.41 10.41
C ILE A 55 -29.72 -2.11 9.53
N MET A 56 -30.24 -1.38 8.53
CA MET A 56 -31.31 -1.83 7.65
C MET A 56 -30.81 -1.92 6.21
N TYR A 57 -31.27 -2.93 5.47
CA TYR A 57 -30.87 -3.18 4.09
C TYR A 57 -32.09 -3.62 3.25
N PRO A 58 -32.06 -3.47 1.90
CA PRO A 58 -33.17 -3.88 1.02
C PRO A 58 -33.44 -5.37 1.12
N GLU A 59 -34.72 -5.74 1.35
CA GLU A 59 -35.14 -7.13 1.42
C GLU A 59 -34.82 -7.90 0.13
N GLY A 60 -34.34 -9.14 0.27
CA GLY A 60 -33.99 -10.02 -0.86
C GLY A 60 -32.64 -9.73 -1.54
N ASN A 61 -31.85 -8.74 -1.07
CA ASN A 61 -30.53 -8.46 -1.59
C ASN A 61 -29.44 -9.01 -0.67
N GLU A 62 -28.89 -10.20 -1.00
CA GLU A 62 -27.85 -10.88 -0.22
C GLU A 62 -26.55 -10.08 -0.12
N LYS A 63 -26.14 -9.36 -1.18
CA LYS A 63 -24.93 -8.54 -1.14
C LYS A 63 -25.10 -7.34 -0.21
N MET A 64 -26.28 -6.72 -0.19
CA MET A 64 -26.59 -5.64 0.74
C MET A 64 -26.71 -6.13 2.18
N GLN A 65 -27.23 -7.34 2.39
CA GLN A 65 -27.17 -8.00 3.70
C GLN A 65 -25.74 -8.15 4.17
N LYS A 66 -24.84 -8.66 3.31
CA LYS A 66 -23.41 -8.82 3.62
C LYS A 66 -22.74 -7.48 3.94
N ASN A 67 -23.03 -6.44 3.17
CA ASN A 67 -22.58 -5.08 3.44
C ASN A 67 -23.04 -4.58 4.84
N ALA A 68 -24.28 -4.86 5.23
CA ALA A 68 -24.81 -4.50 6.55
C ALA A 68 -24.14 -5.29 7.69
N GLU A 69 -23.85 -6.56 7.47
CA GLU A 69 -23.09 -7.41 8.40
C GLU A 69 -21.65 -6.91 8.60
N PHE A 70 -20.96 -6.48 7.51
CA PHE A 70 -19.66 -5.84 7.60
C PHE A 70 -19.72 -4.55 8.42
N LEU A 71 -20.69 -3.68 8.17
CA LEU A 71 -20.85 -2.46 8.95
C LEU A 71 -21.07 -2.74 10.43
N ALA A 72 -21.92 -3.72 10.76
CA ALA A 72 -22.17 -4.13 12.15
C ALA A 72 -20.88 -4.63 12.83
N SER A 73 -20.09 -5.43 12.12
CA SER A 73 -18.78 -5.92 12.62
C SER A 73 -17.81 -4.76 12.84
N TYR A 74 -17.66 -3.85 11.87
CA TYR A 74 -16.77 -2.70 11.98
C TYR A 74 -17.13 -1.79 13.17
N ILE A 75 -18.41 -1.50 13.34
CA ILE A 75 -18.89 -0.71 14.49
C ILE A 75 -18.59 -1.42 15.80
N LYS A 76 -18.80 -2.74 15.86
CA LYS A 76 -18.50 -3.54 17.05
C LYS A 76 -17.01 -3.51 17.39
N ASP A 77 -16.13 -3.64 16.39
CA ASP A 77 -14.68 -3.63 16.60
C ASP A 77 -14.20 -2.28 17.14
N LEU A 78 -14.75 -1.17 16.63
CA LEU A 78 -14.35 0.18 17.02
C LEU A 78 -14.97 0.64 18.35
N THR A 79 -16.22 0.23 18.64
CA THR A 79 -17.01 0.82 19.74
C THR A 79 -17.52 -0.18 20.78
N GLY A 80 -17.39 -1.48 20.52
CA GLY A 80 -17.98 -2.55 21.35
C GLY A 80 -19.50 -2.72 21.17
N LYS A 81 -20.17 -1.90 20.34
CA LYS A 81 -21.62 -1.93 20.16
C LYS A 81 -22.02 -3.02 19.17
N SER A 82 -22.89 -3.92 19.61
CA SER A 82 -23.47 -4.98 18.76
C SER A 82 -24.82 -4.51 18.20
N LEU A 83 -24.85 -4.11 16.93
CA LEU A 83 -26.04 -3.60 16.27
C LEU A 83 -26.82 -4.71 15.57
N ALA A 84 -28.15 -4.64 15.64
CA ALA A 84 -29.00 -5.57 14.92
C ALA A 84 -29.05 -5.24 13.41
N VAL A 85 -28.87 -6.26 12.57
CA VAL A 85 -29.03 -6.16 11.12
C VAL A 85 -30.41 -6.73 10.74
N GLN A 86 -31.21 -5.99 9.97
CA GLN A 86 -32.54 -6.42 9.56
C GLN A 86 -32.89 -5.98 8.14
N ALA A 87 -33.71 -6.78 7.47
CA ALA A 87 -34.30 -6.43 6.18
C ALA A 87 -35.33 -5.29 6.33
N GLY A 88 -35.48 -4.47 5.29
CA GLY A 88 -36.34 -3.28 5.26
C GLY A 88 -35.51 -2.00 5.25
N THR A 89 -36.06 -0.91 4.74
CA THR A 89 -35.38 0.39 4.61
C THR A 89 -36.14 1.52 5.29
N ASP A 90 -37.21 1.21 6.04
CA ASP A 90 -38.04 2.19 6.73
C ASP A 90 -37.72 2.27 8.22
N GLY A 91 -37.66 3.48 8.78
CA GLY A 91 -37.46 3.70 10.20
C GLY A 91 -36.26 4.54 10.57
N LYS A 92 -35.91 4.54 11.89
CA LYS A 92 -34.76 5.23 12.44
C LYS A 92 -33.56 4.27 12.51
N GLY A 93 -32.38 4.77 12.20
CA GLY A 93 -31.13 3.99 12.27
C GLY A 93 -30.22 4.21 11.07
N ILE A 94 -29.39 3.22 10.76
CA ILE A 94 -28.50 3.23 9.59
C ILE A 94 -29.20 2.48 8.46
N ILE A 95 -29.38 3.12 7.32
CA ILE A 95 -30.11 2.58 6.17
C ILE A 95 -29.15 2.46 5.00
N LEU A 96 -29.01 1.24 4.48
CA LEU A 96 -28.30 0.96 3.25
C LEU A 96 -29.32 0.81 2.12
N GLN A 97 -29.12 1.48 1.00
CA GLN A 97 -30.04 1.40 -0.12
C GLN A 97 -29.34 1.53 -1.48
N LEU A 98 -29.93 0.90 -2.50
CA LEU A 98 -29.53 1.13 -3.89
C LEU A 98 -30.25 2.36 -4.43
N GLY A 99 -29.57 3.11 -5.29
CA GLY A 99 -30.10 4.33 -5.90
C GLY A 99 -29.20 5.54 -5.63
N GLY A 100 -29.72 6.72 -5.87
CA GLY A 100 -28.96 7.98 -5.79
C GLY A 100 -28.55 8.50 -7.16
N ASN A 101 -27.93 9.67 -7.18
CA ASN A 101 -27.58 10.40 -8.40
C ASN A 101 -26.10 10.23 -8.81
N ALA A 102 -25.36 9.29 -8.20
CA ALA A 102 -23.97 9.07 -8.57
C ALA A 102 -23.87 8.43 -9.97
N GLU A 103 -23.16 9.09 -10.87
CA GLU A 103 -22.92 8.57 -12.23
C GLU A 103 -21.89 7.44 -12.23
N ASN A 104 -20.92 7.48 -11.29
CA ASN A 104 -19.91 6.47 -11.14
C ASN A 104 -20.50 5.24 -10.41
N PRO A 105 -20.36 4.01 -10.95
CA PRO A 105 -20.91 2.80 -10.33
C PRO A 105 -20.37 2.51 -8.92
N GLU A 106 -19.19 3.01 -8.58
CA GLU A 106 -18.60 2.91 -7.24
C GLU A 106 -18.79 4.18 -6.39
N GLY A 107 -19.53 5.17 -6.91
CA GLY A 107 -19.88 6.38 -6.17
C GLY A 107 -20.96 6.11 -5.13
N TYR A 108 -21.08 7.00 -4.14
CA TYR A 108 -22.07 6.93 -3.08
C TYR A 108 -22.46 8.31 -2.55
N GLN A 109 -23.59 8.35 -1.89
CA GLN A 109 -24.01 9.44 -1.03
C GLN A 109 -24.14 8.92 0.41
N LEU A 110 -23.59 9.64 1.39
CA LEU A 110 -23.79 9.41 2.81
C LEU A 110 -24.45 10.64 3.40
N LYS A 111 -25.65 10.47 3.98
CA LYS A 111 -26.43 11.55 4.60
C LYS A 111 -26.74 11.22 6.05
N VAL A 112 -26.37 12.10 6.95
CA VAL A 112 -26.63 11.98 8.39
C VAL A 112 -27.58 13.08 8.83
N THR A 113 -28.66 12.66 9.48
CA THR A 113 -29.64 13.52 10.16
C THR A 113 -29.78 13.05 11.60
N SER A 114 -30.54 13.74 12.45
CA SER A 114 -30.76 13.31 13.83
C SER A 114 -31.43 11.93 13.98
N ASP A 115 -32.17 11.48 12.97
CA ASP A 115 -32.96 10.25 13.01
C ASP A 115 -32.35 9.09 12.19
N GLN A 116 -31.57 9.42 11.17
CA GLN A 116 -31.09 8.44 10.19
C GLN A 116 -29.67 8.73 9.71
N VAL A 117 -28.95 7.65 9.41
CA VAL A 117 -27.74 7.63 8.58
C VAL A 117 -28.11 6.86 7.32
N VAL A 118 -28.18 7.51 6.17
CA VAL A 118 -28.51 6.87 4.90
C VAL A 118 -27.27 6.79 4.03
N ILE A 119 -26.92 5.57 3.61
CA ILE A 119 -25.86 5.30 2.64
C ILE A 119 -26.50 4.76 1.38
N SER A 120 -26.37 5.49 0.27
CA SER A 120 -26.93 5.10 -1.02
C SER A 120 -25.87 5.11 -2.12
N GLY A 121 -26.00 4.20 -3.07
CA GLY A 121 -25.14 4.10 -4.24
C GLY A 121 -25.83 3.39 -5.40
N PRO A 122 -25.37 3.59 -6.65
CA PRO A 122 -25.94 2.93 -7.81
C PRO A 122 -25.72 1.40 -7.80
N THR A 123 -24.71 0.93 -7.08
CA THR A 123 -24.36 -0.48 -6.92
C THR A 123 -24.07 -0.82 -5.46
N GLU A 124 -24.05 -2.12 -5.15
CA GLU A 124 -23.63 -2.61 -3.82
C GLU A 124 -22.18 -2.23 -3.48
N ALA A 125 -21.30 -2.09 -4.49
CA ALA A 125 -19.92 -1.63 -4.31
C ALA A 125 -19.88 -0.16 -3.87
N GLY A 126 -20.67 0.72 -4.49
CA GLY A 126 -20.80 2.12 -4.07
C GLY A 126 -21.25 2.24 -2.61
N VAL A 127 -22.28 1.47 -2.22
CA VAL A 127 -22.73 1.43 -0.82
C VAL A 127 -21.62 0.92 0.12
N PHE A 128 -20.85 -0.08 -0.30
CA PHE A 128 -19.71 -0.58 0.48
C PHE A 128 -18.65 0.50 0.74
N TYR A 129 -18.33 1.35 -0.25
CA TYR A 129 -17.39 2.46 -0.04
C TYR A 129 -17.97 3.55 0.89
N GLY A 130 -19.29 3.78 0.83
CA GLY A 130 -19.97 4.62 1.82
C GLY A 130 -19.87 4.05 3.24
N ILE A 131 -19.94 2.72 3.37
CA ILE A 131 -19.70 2.01 4.64
C ILE A 131 -18.26 2.20 5.11
N GLN A 132 -17.27 2.10 4.23
CA GLN A 132 -15.86 2.34 4.59
C GLN A 132 -15.63 3.78 5.04
N THR A 133 -16.34 4.74 4.47
CA THR A 133 -16.30 6.15 4.91
C THR A 133 -16.89 6.30 6.30
N LEU A 134 -18.07 5.76 6.57
CA LEU A 134 -18.67 5.78 7.91
C LEU A 134 -17.76 5.08 8.93
N ARG A 135 -17.23 3.89 8.61
CA ARG A 135 -16.26 3.15 9.44
C ARG A 135 -15.08 4.02 9.86
N LYS A 136 -14.45 4.68 8.90
CA LYS A 136 -13.25 5.51 9.13
C LYS A 136 -13.57 6.83 9.84
N SER A 137 -14.83 7.27 9.82
CA SER A 137 -15.28 8.47 10.53
C SER A 137 -15.56 8.23 12.01
N ILE A 138 -15.92 7.00 12.40
CA ILE A 138 -16.22 6.62 13.78
C ILE A 138 -14.91 6.51 14.58
N PRO A 139 -14.76 7.24 15.72
CA PRO A 139 -13.59 7.11 16.57
C PRO A 139 -13.54 5.74 17.26
N VAL A 140 -12.33 5.28 17.56
CA VAL A 140 -12.13 4.11 18.42
C VAL A 140 -12.49 4.51 19.86
N ALA A 141 -13.61 4.01 20.37
CA ALA A 141 -14.15 4.41 21.67
C ALA A 141 -15.07 3.33 22.26
N GLN A 142 -14.49 2.46 23.07
CA GLN A 142 -15.21 1.32 23.63
C GLN A 142 -16.24 1.75 24.69
N GLY A 143 -17.49 1.30 24.52
CA GLY A 143 -18.53 1.42 25.52
C GLY A 143 -19.22 2.79 25.63
N VAL A 144 -18.82 3.78 24.83
CA VAL A 144 -19.44 5.12 24.82
C VAL A 144 -20.31 5.33 23.60
N ASP A 145 -21.28 6.24 23.65
CA ASP A 145 -22.09 6.61 22.50
C ASP A 145 -21.30 7.53 21.56
N ILE A 146 -21.60 7.43 20.27
CA ILE A 146 -20.92 8.22 19.24
C ILE A 146 -21.91 9.21 18.64
N ALA A 147 -21.58 10.48 18.69
CA ALA A 147 -22.31 11.51 17.95
C ALA A 147 -21.77 11.56 16.52
N LEU A 148 -22.64 11.36 15.56
CA LEU A 148 -22.38 11.56 14.14
C LEU A 148 -22.94 12.92 13.73
N PRO A 149 -22.14 13.98 13.56
CA PRO A 149 -22.60 15.27 13.10
C PRO A 149 -23.42 15.17 11.81
N ALA A 150 -24.43 16.00 11.68
CA ALA A 150 -25.23 16.02 10.47
C ALA A 150 -24.38 16.44 9.27
N VAL A 151 -24.39 15.65 8.23
CA VAL A 151 -23.50 15.82 7.07
C VAL A 151 -24.15 15.27 5.81
N GLU A 152 -23.78 15.82 4.67
CA GLU A 152 -24.00 15.22 3.36
C GLU A 152 -22.64 15.06 2.67
N ILE A 153 -22.32 13.82 2.28
CA ILE A 153 -21.09 13.45 1.57
C ILE A 153 -21.50 12.87 0.22
N ASN A 154 -20.96 13.44 -0.87
CA ASN A 154 -21.04 12.88 -2.22
C ASN A 154 -19.64 12.50 -2.66
N ASP A 155 -19.43 11.23 -3.00
CA ASP A 155 -18.08 10.72 -3.20
C ASP A 155 -18.03 9.65 -4.30
N TYR A 156 -16.88 9.57 -4.95
CA TYR A 156 -16.58 8.60 -6.01
C TYR A 156 -15.07 8.52 -6.24
N PRO A 157 -14.56 7.36 -6.73
CA PRO A 157 -13.13 7.20 -6.99
C PRO A 157 -12.67 7.96 -8.24
N ARG A 158 -11.43 8.44 -8.21
CA ARG A 158 -10.75 9.04 -9.36
C ARG A 158 -10.46 8.00 -10.45
N PHE A 159 -9.98 6.81 -10.06
CA PHE A 159 -9.64 5.72 -10.98
C PHE A 159 -10.53 4.50 -10.76
N SER A 160 -10.90 3.85 -11.86
CA SER A 160 -11.66 2.59 -11.84
C SER A 160 -10.81 1.39 -11.44
N TYR A 161 -9.51 1.39 -11.76
CA TYR A 161 -8.55 0.39 -11.33
C TYR A 161 -7.70 0.94 -10.17
N ARG A 162 -7.87 0.39 -8.98
CA ARG A 162 -7.14 0.74 -7.77
C ARG A 162 -6.51 -0.52 -7.21
N GLY A 163 -5.23 -0.74 -7.56
CA GLY A 163 -4.54 -2.00 -7.33
C GLY A 163 -3.54 -1.99 -6.18
N ALA A 164 -3.30 -3.19 -5.65
CA ALA A 164 -2.11 -3.54 -4.89
C ALA A 164 -1.73 -4.99 -5.19
N MET A 165 -0.45 -5.27 -5.30
CA MET A 165 0.09 -6.58 -5.64
C MET A 165 0.78 -7.20 -4.42
N LEU A 166 0.62 -8.52 -4.28
CA LEU A 166 1.37 -9.33 -3.33
C LEU A 166 2.05 -10.49 -4.07
N ASP A 167 3.38 -10.54 -3.98
CA ASP A 167 4.19 -11.69 -4.39
C ASP A 167 4.13 -12.78 -3.30
N VAL A 168 3.60 -13.94 -3.65
CA VAL A 168 3.59 -15.13 -2.78
C VAL A 168 4.58 -16.20 -3.24
N SER A 169 5.39 -15.89 -4.26
CA SER A 169 6.31 -16.84 -4.90
C SER A 169 7.69 -16.82 -4.25
N ARG A 170 8.30 -15.64 -4.03
CA ARG A 170 9.58 -15.55 -3.33
C ARG A 170 9.44 -15.99 -1.88
N HIS A 171 8.39 -15.52 -1.19
CA HIS A 171 7.95 -16.06 0.08
C HIS A 171 6.45 -16.36 0.06
N PHE A 172 6.09 -17.56 0.56
CA PHE A 172 4.72 -18.05 0.57
C PHE A 172 3.98 -17.60 1.83
N PHE A 173 2.75 -17.10 1.66
CA PHE A 173 1.87 -16.74 2.76
C PHE A 173 0.58 -17.56 2.69
N PRO A 174 0.15 -18.21 3.79
CA PRO A 174 -1.03 -19.07 3.80
C PRO A 174 -2.34 -18.29 3.61
N VAL A 175 -3.43 -19.01 3.37
CA VAL A 175 -4.78 -18.49 3.08
C VAL A 175 -5.20 -17.36 4.04
N ASP A 176 -5.03 -17.55 5.34
CA ASP A 176 -5.43 -16.56 6.36
C ASP A 176 -4.64 -15.24 6.22
N SER A 177 -3.37 -15.32 5.85
CA SER A 177 -2.54 -14.12 5.59
C SER A 177 -3.03 -13.37 4.36
N VAL A 178 -3.37 -14.09 3.28
CA VAL A 178 -3.91 -13.47 2.06
C VAL A 178 -5.28 -12.83 2.33
N LYS A 179 -6.15 -13.48 3.11
CA LYS A 179 -7.42 -12.88 3.54
C LYS A 179 -7.21 -11.61 4.36
N ARG A 180 -6.22 -11.62 5.26
CA ARG A 180 -5.88 -10.43 6.04
C ARG A 180 -5.32 -9.29 5.16
N PHE A 181 -4.61 -9.62 4.08
CA PHE A 181 -4.21 -8.65 3.06
C PHE A 181 -5.44 -8.05 2.35
N ILE A 182 -6.41 -8.88 1.97
CA ILE A 182 -7.67 -8.44 1.37
C ILE A 182 -8.46 -7.51 2.31
N ASP A 183 -8.50 -7.79 3.61
CA ASP A 183 -9.13 -6.91 4.61
C ASP A 183 -8.45 -5.53 4.67
N MET A 184 -7.12 -5.52 4.55
CA MET A 184 -6.32 -4.29 4.48
C MET A 184 -6.63 -3.50 3.20
N LEU A 185 -6.76 -4.17 2.05
CA LEU A 185 -7.18 -3.54 0.79
C LEU A 185 -8.58 -2.91 0.91
N ALA A 186 -9.54 -3.64 1.49
CA ALA A 186 -10.90 -3.15 1.70
C ALA A 186 -10.95 -1.88 2.55
N LEU A 187 -10.16 -1.81 3.64
CA LEU A 187 -10.05 -0.63 4.49
C LEU A 187 -9.55 0.61 3.69
N HIS A 188 -8.72 0.39 2.68
CA HIS A 188 -8.11 1.43 1.87
C HIS A 188 -8.84 1.71 0.54
N ASN A 189 -10.06 1.20 0.36
CA ASN A 189 -10.87 1.37 -0.85
C ASN A 189 -10.18 0.85 -2.14
N ILE A 190 -9.28 -0.11 -2.02
CA ILE A 190 -8.60 -0.77 -3.14
C ILE A 190 -9.53 -1.87 -3.67
N ASN A 191 -9.73 -1.94 -5.00
CA ASN A 191 -10.70 -2.84 -5.62
C ASN A 191 -10.07 -3.90 -6.53
N ARG A 192 -8.73 -3.92 -6.65
CA ARG A 192 -7.98 -4.92 -7.43
C ARG A 192 -6.86 -5.49 -6.59
N PHE A 193 -6.90 -6.80 -6.39
CA PHE A 193 -5.82 -7.57 -5.78
C PHE A 193 -5.05 -8.30 -6.89
N HIS A 194 -3.87 -7.82 -7.22
CA HIS A 194 -2.95 -8.49 -8.14
C HIS A 194 -2.16 -9.55 -7.36
N TRP A 195 -2.36 -10.81 -7.71
CA TRP A 195 -1.80 -11.96 -6.99
C TRP A 195 -0.75 -12.65 -7.84
N HIS A 196 0.52 -12.43 -7.50
CA HIS A 196 1.67 -12.99 -8.23
C HIS A 196 1.96 -14.42 -7.77
N LEU A 197 1.64 -15.41 -8.63
CA LEU A 197 1.52 -16.82 -8.26
C LEU A 197 2.64 -17.72 -8.80
N SER A 198 3.49 -17.24 -9.69
CA SER A 198 4.57 -18.04 -10.28
C SER A 198 5.85 -17.24 -10.47
N GLU A 199 7.00 -17.86 -10.18
CA GLU A 199 8.30 -17.21 -10.22
C GLU A 199 9.43 -18.24 -10.28
N ASP A 200 10.66 -17.81 -10.50
CA ASP A 200 11.86 -18.65 -10.52
C ASP A 200 12.06 -19.44 -9.20
N GLN A 201 11.67 -18.86 -8.06
CA GLN A 201 11.87 -19.42 -6.73
C GLN A 201 10.68 -20.23 -6.21
N GLY A 202 9.59 -20.31 -6.96
CA GLY A 202 8.46 -21.14 -6.60
C GLY A 202 7.20 -20.92 -7.43
N TRP A 203 6.53 -22.01 -7.74
CA TRP A 203 5.20 -22.07 -8.33
C TRP A 203 4.15 -22.24 -7.25
N ARG A 204 3.11 -21.41 -7.18
CA ARG A 204 2.24 -21.31 -6.00
C ARG A 204 0.77 -21.66 -6.23
N ILE A 205 0.37 -22.10 -7.41
CA ILE A 205 -1.02 -22.47 -7.71
C ILE A 205 -1.10 -23.87 -8.29
N GLU A 206 -2.02 -24.68 -7.79
CA GLU A 206 -2.28 -26.01 -8.31
C GLU A 206 -2.83 -25.95 -9.73
N ILE A 207 -2.20 -26.70 -10.66
CA ILE A 207 -2.67 -26.94 -12.02
C ILE A 207 -2.82 -28.46 -12.15
N LYS A 208 -4.06 -28.95 -12.17
CA LYS A 208 -4.35 -30.39 -12.12
C LYS A 208 -3.86 -31.15 -13.33
N SER A 209 -3.82 -30.52 -14.50
CA SER A 209 -3.25 -31.08 -15.72
C SER A 209 -1.71 -31.10 -15.73
N ARG A 210 -1.07 -30.37 -14.82
CA ARG A 210 0.39 -30.22 -14.71
C ARG A 210 0.84 -30.36 -13.24
N PRO A 211 0.64 -31.55 -12.61
CA PRO A 211 0.81 -31.73 -11.15
C PRO A 211 2.23 -31.47 -10.66
N GLU A 212 3.26 -31.73 -11.48
CA GLU A 212 4.66 -31.50 -11.09
C GLU A 212 4.96 -30.01 -10.80
N LEU A 213 4.13 -29.06 -11.28
CA LEU A 213 4.27 -27.64 -10.96
C LEU A 213 4.19 -27.40 -9.44
N THR A 214 3.34 -28.17 -8.72
CA THR A 214 3.24 -28.08 -7.26
C THR A 214 4.03 -29.18 -6.55
N GLU A 215 4.19 -30.35 -7.13
CA GLU A 215 4.99 -31.43 -6.52
C GLU A 215 6.48 -31.09 -6.47
N ILE A 216 7.00 -30.47 -7.51
CA ILE A 216 8.41 -30.09 -7.68
C ILE A 216 8.55 -28.55 -7.63
N GLY A 217 7.85 -27.83 -8.50
CA GLY A 217 8.02 -26.40 -8.70
C GLY A 217 7.69 -25.53 -7.48
N SER A 218 6.88 -26.03 -6.55
CA SER A 218 6.56 -25.31 -5.31
C SER A 218 7.64 -25.37 -4.23
N LYS A 219 8.74 -26.11 -4.44
CA LYS A 219 9.72 -26.42 -3.40
C LYS A 219 11.14 -26.10 -3.87
N ARG A 220 11.86 -25.28 -3.10
CA ARG A 220 13.30 -25.08 -3.26
C ARG A 220 14.09 -25.73 -2.12
N ALA A 221 15.31 -26.17 -2.40
CA ALA A 221 16.10 -26.94 -1.44
C ALA A 221 16.56 -26.10 -0.23
N GLU A 222 16.81 -24.82 -0.45
CA GLU A 222 17.29 -23.84 0.55
C GLU A 222 17.09 -22.42 0.00
N THR A 223 17.31 -21.40 0.82
CA THR A 223 17.21 -20.01 0.39
C THR A 223 18.52 -19.27 0.68
N VAL A 224 18.96 -18.43 -0.24
CA VAL A 224 20.13 -17.56 -0.05
C VAL A 224 19.88 -16.57 1.10
N ILE A 225 20.94 -16.30 1.87
CA ILE A 225 20.91 -15.33 2.97
C ILE A 225 21.33 -13.96 2.42
N GLY A 226 20.52 -12.91 2.73
CA GLY A 226 20.81 -11.55 2.34
C GLY A 226 20.87 -11.33 0.82
N HIS A 227 21.60 -10.31 0.39
CA HIS A 227 21.73 -9.93 -1.02
C HIS A 227 22.68 -10.88 -1.77
N ASN A 228 22.22 -12.13 -2.01
CA ASN A 228 22.98 -13.16 -2.75
C ASN A 228 24.41 -13.36 -2.21
N SER A 229 24.54 -13.48 -0.90
CA SER A 229 25.85 -13.56 -0.21
C SER A 229 26.67 -14.82 -0.55
N GLY A 230 26.10 -15.77 -1.29
CA GLY A 230 26.66 -17.10 -1.52
C GLY A 230 26.55 -18.03 -0.32
N LYS A 231 25.87 -17.62 0.76
CA LYS A 231 25.53 -18.44 1.92
C LYS A 231 24.05 -18.78 1.87
N TYR A 232 23.68 -19.96 2.34
CA TYR A 232 22.34 -20.47 2.31
C TYR A 232 21.87 -20.86 3.71
N ASP A 233 20.58 -20.89 3.93
CA ASP A 233 19.97 -21.25 5.23
C ASP A 233 19.93 -22.76 5.47
N GLY A 234 20.18 -23.58 4.43
CA GLY A 234 20.15 -25.04 4.48
C GLY A 234 18.79 -25.63 4.81
N LYS A 235 17.70 -24.89 4.60
CA LYS A 235 16.33 -25.30 4.93
C LYS A 235 15.48 -25.41 3.68
N PRO A 236 14.84 -26.57 3.43
CA PRO A 236 13.82 -26.66 2.38
C PRO A 236 12.70 -25.66 2.61
N TYR A 237 12.27 -24.99 1.53
CA TYR A 237 11.21 -24.01 1.55
C TYR A 237 10.17 -24.33 0.48
N GLY A 238 8.87 -24.13 0.80
CA GLY A 238 7.81 -24.40 -0.17
C GLY A 238 6.43 -24.04 0.35
N GLY A 239 5.45 -24.21 -0.52
CA GLY A 239 4.04 -23.97 -0.28
C GLY A 239 3.33 -23.67 -1.60
N PHE A 240 2.05 -23.94 -1.66
CA PHE A 240 1.19 -23.61 -2.80
C PHE A 240 -0.26 -23.57 -2.33
N PHE A 241 -1.12 -23.00 -3.15
CA PHE A 241 -2.58 -22.99 -2.97
C PHE A 241 -3.20 -24.08 -3.84
N THR A 242 -4.09 -24.87 -3.27
CA THR A 242 -5.00 -25.70 -4.04
C THR A 242 -5.98 -24.84 -4.81
N GLN A 243 -6.61 -25.36 -5.86
CA GLN A 243 -7.63 -24.61 -6.60
C GLN A 243 -8.82 -24.21 -5.72
N GLU A 244 -9.15 -25.05 -4.74
CA GLU A 244 -10.22 -24.81 -3.77
C GLU A 244 -9.87 -23.66 -2.83
N GLU A 245 -8.65 -23.61 -2.31
CA GLU A 245 -8.15 -22.49 -1.49
C GLU A 245 -8.11 -21.18 -2.29
N ALA A 246 -7.69 -21.24 -3.56
CA ALA A 246 -7.70 -20.07 -4.43
C ALA A 246 -9.13 -19.56 -4.69
N LYS A 247 -10.09 -20.44 -4.93
CA LYS A 247 -11.51 -20.08 -5.06
C LYS A 247 -12.09 -19.51 -3.78
N GLU A 248 -11.68 -20.01 -2.62
CA GLU A 248 -12.07 -19.48 -1.31
C GLU A 248 -11.58 -18.03 -1.15
N ILE A 249 -10.33 -17.76 -1.52
CA ILE A 249 -9.75 -16.40 -1.51
C ILE A 249 -10.50 -15.47 -2.48
N VAL A 250 -10.80 -15.94 -3.69
CA VAL A 250 -11.56 -15.19 -4.69
C VAL A 250 -12.95 -14.82 -4.16
N ALA A 251 -13.66 -15.77 -3.53
CA ALA A 251 -14.97 -15.52 -2.94
C ALA A 251 -14.89 -14.53 -1.77
N TYR A 252 -13.88 -14.67 -0.91
CA TYR A 252 -13.64 -13.75 0.21
C TYR A 252 -13.38 -12.32 -0.24
N ALA A 253 -12.61 -12.14 -1.32
CA ALA A 253 -12.37 -10.84 -1.93
C ALA A 253 -13.65 -10.26 -2.57
N ALA A 254 -14.41 -11.09 -3.28
CA ALA A 254 -15.65 -10.68 -3.95
C ALA A 254 -16.71 -10.16 -2.98
N GLU A 255 -16.81 -10.72 -1.77
CA GLU A 255 -17.68 -10.19 -0.70
C GLU A 255 -17.31 -8.75 -0.30
N ARG A 256 -16.05 -8.34 -0.52
CA ARG A 256 -15.52 -6.99 -0.25
C ARG A 256 -15.40 -6.13 -1.50
N HIS A 257 -16.06 -6.55 -2.57
CA HIS A 257 -16.03 -5.88 -3.88
C HIS A 257 -14.61 -5.72 -4.46
N ILE A 258 -13.73 -6.68 -4.15
CA ILE A 258 -12.36 -6.75 -4.67
C ILE A 258 -12.26 -7.87 -5.70
N THR A 259 -11.75 -7.56 -6.89
CA THR A 259 -11.44 -8.53 -7.93
C THR A 259 -10.00 -9.01 -7.78
N VAL A 260 -9.80 -10.32 -7.73
CA VAL A 260 -8.47 -10.94 -7.72
C VAL A 260 -8.01 -11.12 -9.16
N ILE A 261 -6.86 -10.53 -9.51
CA ILE A 261 -6.19 -10.67 -10.81
C ILE A 261 -4.99 -11.59 -10.61
N PRO A 262 -5.04 -12.85 -11.10
CA PRO A 262 -3.91 -13.75 -11.00
C PRO A 262 -2.82 -13.37 -11.99
N GLU A 263 -1.57 -13.55 -11.59
CA GLU A 263 -0.43 -13.49 -12.49
C GLU A 263 0.23 -14.86 -12.62
N ILE A 264 0.41 -15.28 -13.88
CA ILE A 264 1.30 -16.36 -14.29
C ILE A 264 2.33 -15.73 -15.22
N ASP A 265 3.49 -15.47 -14.69
CA ASP A 265 4.55 -14.78 -15.39
C ASP A 265 5.15 -15.65 -16.49
N MET A 266 5.31 -15.09 -17.70
CA MET A 266 5.86 -15.78 -18.86
C MET A 266 6.40 -14.80 -19.91
N PRO A 267 7.38 -15.17 -20.72
CA PRO A 267 8.11 -16.46 -20.76
C PRO A 267 9.36 -16.49 -19.87
N GLY A 268 9.73 -15.37 -19.24
CA GLY A 268 10.73 -15.26 -18.18
C GLY A 268 10.18 -15.75 -16.86
N HIS A 269 10.98 -15.71 -15.77
CA HIS A 269 10.58 -16.07 -14.42
C HIS A 269 9.90 -17.45 -14.28
N MET A 270 10.35 -18.40 -15.11
CA MET A 270 9.76 -19.74 -15.24
C MET A 270 10.67 -20.87 -14.76
N GLN A 271 11.74 -20.56 -14.01
CA GLN A 271 12.70 -21.55 -13.55
C GLN A 271 12.05 -22.68 -12.72
N ALA A 272 11.06 -22.34 -11.87
CA ALA A 272 10.34 -23.34 -11.09
C ALA A 272 9.51 -24.28 -11.99
N ALA A 273 8.89 -23.75 -13.03
CA ALA A 273 8.17 -24.55 -14.03
C ALA A 273 9.14 -25.41 -14.88
N LEU A 274 10.31 -24.89 -15.20
CA LEU A 274 11.35 -25.66 -15.90
C LEU A 274 11.94 -26.76 -15.04
N ALA A 275 12.04 -26.57 -13.73
CA ALA A 275 12.44 -27.64 -12.81
C ALA A 275 11.42 -28.78 -12.79
N ALA A 276 10.13 -28.47 -12.92
CA ALA A 276 9.05 -29.45 -13.00
C ALA A 276 8.98 -30.13 -14.39
N TYR A 277 9.15 -29.34 -15.46
CA TYR A 277 9.04 -29.79 -16.87
C TYR A 277 10.26 -29.34 -17.68
N PRO A 278 11.41 -30.02 -17.56
CA PRO A 278 12.66 -29.58 -18.20
C PRO A 278 12.61 -29.47 -19.73
N ASN A 279 11.73 -30.22 -20.35
CA ASN A 279 11.52 -30.19 -21.82
C ASN A 279 10.95 -28.87 -22.34
N LEU A 280 10.41 -28.01 -21.44
CA LEU A 280 9.92 -26.66 -21.80
C LEU A 280 11.06 -25.63 -21.94
N GLY A 281 12.24 -25.92 -21.44
CA GLY A 281 13.41 -25.03 -21.56
C GLY A 281 14.24 -25.30 -22.81
N CYS A 282 15.06 -24.33 -23.21
CA CYS A 282 15.90 -24.41 -24.39
C CYS A 282 16.99 -25.47 -24.32
N THR A 283 17.52 -25.74 -23.13
CA THR A 283 18.62 -26.71 -22.89
C THR A 283 18.10 -28.12 -22.58
N GLY A 284 16.81 -28.25 -22.18
CA GLY A 284 16.22 -29.51 -21.74
C GLY A 284 16.64 -29.96 -20.34
N GLY A 285 17.27 -29.09 -19.58
CA GLY A 285 17.68 -29.29 -18.20
C GLY A 285 18.99 -30.07 -18.02
N PRO A 286 19.28 -30.55 -16.78
CA PRO A 286 18.42 -30.44 -15.62
C PRO A 286 18.28 -29.00 -15.08
N TYR A 287 17.14 -28.67 -14.51
CA TYR A 287 16.89 -27.39 -13.85
C TYR A 287 16.51 -27.64 -12.39
N GLU A 288 16.83 -26.68 -11.53
CA GLU A 288 16.41 -26.65 -10.12
C GLU A 288 15.52 -25.42 -9.87
N VAL A 289 14.57 -25.50 -8.95
CA VAL A 289 13.87 -24.33 -8.44
C VAL A 289 14.89 -23.39 -7.81
N TRP A 290 14.85 -22.12 -8.18
CA TRP A 290 15.90 -21.17 -7.82
C TRP A 290 15.96 -20.93 -6.32
N LYS A 291 17.18 -20.75 -5.81
CA LYS A 291 17.50 -20.54 -4.39
C LYS A 291 18.03 -19.13 -4.11
N ILE A 292 18.24 -18.34 -5.17
CA ILE A 292 18.80 -16.98 -5.12
C ILE A 292 17.80 -15.99 -5.69
N TRP A 293 18.09 -14.71 -5.49
CA TRP A 293 17.27 -13.62 -6.01
C TRP A 293 17.84 -13.09 -7.33
N GLY A 294 16.99 -12.61 -8.22
CA GLY A 294 17.36 -12.02 -9.50
C GLY A 294 16.62 -12.66 -10.68
N VAL A 295 17.21 -12.62 -11.86
CA VAL A 295 16.63 -13.03 -13.14
C VAL A 295 17.35 -14.24 -13.69
N SER A 296 16.64 -15.35 -13.90
CA SER A 296 17.21 -16.55 -14.54
C SER A 296 17.40 -16.35 -16.04
N GLU A 297 18.52 -16.83 -16.59
CA GLU A 297 18.72 -16.91 -18.03
C GLU A 297 17.87 -17.99 -18.71
N ASP A 298 17.40 -18.99 -17.94
CA ASP A 298 16.59 -20.09 -18.42
C ASP A 298 15.11 -19.71 -18.40
N VAL A 299 14.53 -19.63 -19.58
CA VAL A 299 13.16 -19.20 -19.84
C VAL A 299 12.43 -20.24 -20.69
N LEU A 300 11.12 -20.14 -20.83
CA LEU A 300 10.35 -21.02 -21.72
C LEU A 300 10.91 -20.98 -23.15
N CYS A 301 11.07 -22.15 -23.75
CA CYS A 301 11.55 -22.28 -25.14
C CYS A 301 10.46 -21.87 -26.14
N ALA A 302 10.53 -20.67 -26.67
CA ALA A 302 9.56 -20.15 -27.62
C ALA A 302 9.52 -20.89 -28.96
N GLY A 303 10.53 -21.71 -29.26
CA GLY A 303 10.57 -22.56 -30.44
C GLY A 303 9.92 -23.94 -30.27
N ASN A 304 9.45 -24.26 -29.03
CA ASN A 304 8.87 -25.57 -28.72
C ASN A 304 7.34 -25.47 -28.70
N ASP A 305 6.65 -26.32 -29.50
CA ASP A 305 5.18 -26.34 -29.51
C ASP A 305 4.56 -26.80 -28.18
N GLU A 306 5.27 -27.64 -27.40
CA GLU A 306 4.83 -28.04 -26.07
C GLU A 306 4.76 -26.83 -25.12
N THR A 307 5.57 -25.79 -25.32
CA THR A 307 5.47 -24.54 -24.57
C THR A 307 4.12 -23.85 -24.81
N LEU A 308 3.65 -23.81 -26.05
CA LEU A 308 2.35 -23.19 -26.37
C LEU A 308 1.21 -23.98 -25.72
N LYS A 309 1.29 -25.33 -25.79
CA LYS A 309 0.32 -26.19 -25.13
C LYS A 309 0.35 -26.04 -23.60
N PHE A 310 1.54 -25.94 -23.00
CA PHE A 310 1.70 -25.70 -21.56
C PHE A 310 1.01 -24.38 -21.14
N ILE A 311 1.21 -23.31 -21.91
CA ILE A 311 0.56 -22.01 -21.66
C ILE A 311 -0.97 -22.17 -21.69
N GLU A 312 -1.50 -22.85 -22.69
CA GLU A 312 -2.96 -23.09 -22.82
C GLU A 312 -3.49 -23.97 -21.66
N ASP A 313 -2.78 -25.05 -21.29
CA ASP A 313 -3.18 -25.93 -20.17
C ASP A 313 -3.24 -25.12 -18.86
N VAL A 314 -2.23 -24.30 -18.56
CA VAL A 314 -2.16 -23.47 -17.33
C VAL A 314 -3.25 -22.40 -17.35
N LEU A 315 -3.30 -21.56 -18.39
CA LEU A 315 -4.27 -20.49 -18.49
C LEU A 315 -5.71 -21.00 -18.52
N GLY A 316 -5.93 -22.18 -19.14
CA GLY A 316 -7.23 -22.84 -19.17
C GLY A 316 -7.78 -23.19 -17.78
N GLU A 317 -6.92 -23.59 -16.84
CA GLU A 317 -7.33 -23.83 -15.44
C GLU A 317 -7.41 -22.51 -14.63
N ILE A 318 -6.53 -21.57 -14.88
CA ILE A 318 -6.55 -20.24 -14.22
C ILE A 318 -7.90 -19.53 -14.45
N ILE A 319 -8.41 -19.50 -15.67
CA ILE A 319 -9.70 -18.85 -15.98
C ILE A 319 -10.92 -19.55 -15.34
N GLN A 320 -10.79 -20.81 -14.90
CA GLN A 320 -11.84 -21.53 -14.17
C GLN A 320 -11.83 -21.20 -12.66
N ILE A 321 -10.67 -20.77 -12.14
CA ILE A 321 -10.50 -20.40 -10.74
C ILE A 321 -10.86 -18.92 -10.56
N PHE A 322 -10.40 -18.07 -11.46
CA PHE A 322 -10.48 -16.61 -11.37
C PHE A 322 -11.50 -16.03 -12.36
N PRO A 323 -12.59 -15.46 -11.87
CA PRO A 323 -13.63 -14.85 -12.72
C PRO A 323 -13.23 -13.46 -13.27
N SER A 324 -12.04 -12.97 -12.94
CA SER A 324 -11.53 -11.67 -13.39
C SER A 324 -11.56 -11.53 -14.90
N GLU A 325 -11.96 -10.38 -15.39
CA GLU A 325 -11.83 -9.99 -16.79
C GLU A 325 -10.34 -10.01 -17.22
N TYR A 326 -9.46 -9.60 -16.32
CA TYR A 326 -8.02 -9.52 -16.56
C TYR A 326 -7.28 -10.74 -16.01
N ILE A 327 -6.33 -11.24 -16.80
CA ILE A 327 -5.30 -12.21 -16.38
C ILE A 327 -3.95 -11.56 -16.68
N HIS A 328 -3.08 -11.46 -15.68
CA HIS A 328 -1.74 -10.92 -15.86
C HIS A 328 -0.81 -12.04 -16.31
N VAL A 329 -0.08 -11.79 -17.40
CA VAL A 329 0.80 -12.79 -18.07
C VAL A 329 2.29 -12.45 -17.90
N GLY A 330 2.63 -11.48 -17.04
CA GLY A 330 4.00 -11.07 -16.81
C GLY A 330 4.62 -10.36 -18.00
N GLY A 331 5.67 -10.93 -18.53
CA GLY A 331 6.38 -10.46 -19.74
C GLY A 331 7.64 -9.67 -19.45
N ASP A 332 7.96 -9.44 -18.18
CA ASP A 332 9.14 -8.71 -17.73
C ASP A 332 10.42 -9.55 -17.76
N GLU A 333 11.53 -8.85 -17.80
CA GLU A 333 12.88 -9.34 -17.57
C GLU A 333 13.24 -10.68 -18.24
N CYS A 334 12.65 -10.98 -19.41
CA CYS A 334 12.93 -12.22 -20.13
C CYS A 334 14.27 -12.13 -20.89
N PRO A 335 15.36 -12.80 -20.46
CA PRO A 335 16.63 -12.80 -21.17
C PRO A 335 16.55 -13.55 -22.50
N LYS A 336 17.16 -12.99 -23.54
CA LYS A 336 17.14 -13.56 -24.89
C LYS A 336 18.33 -14.49 -25.20
N VAL A 337 19.25 -14.62 -24.24
CA VAL A 337 20.54 -15.34 -24.43
C VAL A 337 20.36 -16.82 -24.79
N ARG A 338 19.35 -17.48 -24.22
CA ARG A 338 19.05 -18.88 -24.56
C ARG A 338 18.41 -18.98 -25.93
N TRP A 339 17.47 -18.10 -26.27
CA TRP A 339 16.79 -18.10 -27.57
C TRP A 339 17.76 -17.84 -28.74
N ALA A 340 18.70 -16.93 -28.55
CA ALA A 340 19.72 -16.63 -29.56
C ALA A 340 20.57 -17.84 -29.96
N LYS A 341 20.72 -18.81 -29.06
CA LYS A 341 21.51 -20.02 -29.26
C LYS A 341 20.68 -21.28 -29.47
N CYS A 342 19.37 -21.23 -29.24
CA CYS A 342 18.47 -22.38 -29.34
C CYS A 342 18.07 -22.67 -30.78
N PRO A 343 18.39 -23.85 -31.36
CA PRO A 343 18.01 -24.17 -32.72
C PRO A 343 16.49 -24.12 -32.97
N LYS A 344 15.68 -24.51 -31.98
CA LYS A 344 14.22 -24.46 -32.10
C LYS A 344 13.70 -23.02 -32.17
N CYS A 345 14.21 -22.13 -31.28
CA CYS A 345 13.83 -20.72 -31.28
C CYS A 345 14.26 -20.03 -32.58
N GLN A 346 15.48 -20.28 -33.06
CA GLN A 346 15.96 -19.73 -34.34
C GLN A 346 15.17 -20.26 -35.55
N ALA A 347 14.77 -21.54 -35.53
CA ALA A 347 13.88 -22.09 -36.54
C ALA A 347 12.50 -21.42 -36.53
N ARG A 348 11.94 -21.15 -35.35
CA ARG A 348 10.67 -20.40 -35.16
C ARG A 348 10.77 -18.98 -35.68
N ILE A 349 11.83 -18.25 -35.34
CA ILE A 349 12.12 -16.90 -35.86
C ILE A 349 12.11 -16.91 -37.39
N LYS A 350 12.83 -17.87 -37.99
CA LYS A 350 12.88 -18.02 -39.45
C LYS A 350 11.51 -18.34 -40.04
N ALA A 351 10.77 -19.27 -39.46
CA ALA A 351 9.45 -19.69 -39.93
C ALA A 351 8.42 -18.54 -39.87
N LEU A 352 8.49 -17.69 -38.83
CA LEU A 352 7.63 -16.53 -38.68
C LEU A 352 8.13 -15.28 -39.42
N GLY A 353 9.30 -15.36 -40.07
CA GLY A 353 9.90 -14.24 -40.79
C GLY A 353 10.28 -13.05 -39.87
N LEU A 354 10.52 -13.30 -38.58
CA LEU A 354 10.90 -12.25 -37.63
C LEU A 354 12.31 -11.73 -37.94
N LYS A 355 12.46 -10.42 -38.00
CA LYS A 355 13.73 -9.76 -38.34
C LYS A 355 14.05 -8.69 -37.33
N SER A 356 15.32 -8.55 -37.00
CA SER A 356 15.82 -7.41 -36.26
C SER A 356 15.78 -6.14 -37.08
N ASP A 357 15.49 -5.03 -36.44
CA ASP A 357 15.62 -3.69 -37.02
C ASP A 357 16.40 -2.77 -36.05
N LYS A 358 16.37 -1.46 -36.24
CA LYS A 358 17.06 -0.50 -35.40
C LYS A 358 16.50 -0.40 -33.96
N ASN A 359 15.28 -0.85 -33.75
CA ASN A 359 14.57 -0.68 -32.49
C ASN A 359 14.45 -2.00 -31.72
N HIS A 360 14.28 -3.13 -32.43
CA HIS A 360 13.96 -4.43 -31.86
C HIS A 360 14.76 -5.56 -32.50
N THR A 361 15.16 -6.53 -31.66
CA THR A 361 15.78 -7.78 -32.11
C THR A 361 14.70 -8.78 -32.57
N ALA A 362 15.13 -9.80 -33.32
CA ALA A 362 14.23 -10.90 -33.72
C ALA A 362 13.74 -11.70 -32.48
N GLU A 363 14.55 -11.78 -31.44
CA GLU A 363 14.24 -12.45 -30.20
C GLU A 363 13.21 -11.66 -29.37
N GLU A 364 13.25 -10.32 -29.35
CA GLU A 364 12.19 -9.50 -28.75
C GLU A 364 10.86 -9.71 -29.47
N ARG A 365 10.87 -9.78 -30.79
CA ARG A 365 9.69 -10.13 -31.60
C ARG A 365 9.20 -11.57 -31.35
N LEU A 366 10.10 -12.49 -31.00
CA LEU A 366 9.75 -13.84 -30.58
C LEU A 366 9.05 -13.85 -29.22
N GLN A 367 9.40 -12.94 -28.29
CA GLN A 367 8.63 -12.75 -27.06
C GLN A 367 7.22 -12.27 -27.34
N SER A 368 7.06 -11.28 -28.24
CA SER A 368 5.72 -10.84 -28.68
C SER A 368 4.88 -11.98 -29.26
N PHE A 369 5.50 -12.94 -29.94
CA PHE A 369 4.80 -14.14 -30.42
C PHE A 369 4.19 -14.94 -29.26
N ILE A 370 4.93 -15.16 -28.16
CA ILE A 370 4.42 -15.85 -26.97
C ILE A 370 3.28 -15.07 -26.30
N ILE A 371 3.47 -13.75 -26.10
CA ILE A 371 2.45 -12.90 -25.50
C ILE A 371 1.18 -12.85 -26.34
N ASN A 372 1.30 -12.71 -27.68
CA ASN A 372 0.17 -12.77 -28.60
C ASN A 372 -0.55 -14.13 -28.58
N HIS A 373 0.19 -15.23 -28.37
CA HIS A 373 -0.42 -16.55 -28.23
C HIS A 373 -1.28 -16.64 -26.97
N ALA A 374 -0.75 -16.19 -25.83
CA ALA A 374 -1.49 -16.12 -24.56
C ALA A 374 -2.71 -15.20 -24.66
N GLU A 375 -2.56 -14.01 -25.26
CA GLU A 375 -3.66 -13.07 -25.49
C GLU A 375 -4.76 -13.71 -26.35
N LYS A 376 -4.40 -14.29 -27.49
CA LYS A 376 -5.37 -14.92 -28.39
C LYS A 376 -6.15 -16.03 -27.70
N PHE A 377 -5.48 -16.84 -26.89
CA PHE A 377 -6.13 -17.88 -26.09
C PHE A 377 -7.12 -17.26 -25.09
N LEU A 378 -6.70 -16.28 -24.31
CA LEU A 378 -7.51 -15.62 -23.28
C LEU A 378 -8.67 -14.82 -23.88
N ASN A 379 -8.45 -14.08 -24.99
CA ASN A 379 -9.51 -13.36 -25.70
C ASN A 379 -10.58 -14.33 -26.26
N GLY A 380 -10.16 -15.51 -26.72
CA GLY A 380 -11.09 -16.58 -27.13
C GLY A 380 -12.00 -17.07 -26.00
N HIS A 381 -11.63 -16.83 -24.76
CA HIS A 381 -12.40 -17.16 -23.56
C HIS A 381 -13.02 -15.92 -22.87
N GLY A 382 -13.05 -14.76 -23.55
CA GLY A 382 -13.64 -13.52 -23.03
C GLY A 382 -12.82 -12.86 -21.93
N ARG A 383 -11.51 -13.10 -21.90
CA ARG A 383 -10.56 -12.48 -20.96
C ARG A 383 -9.60 -11.55 -21.70
N GLN A 384 -9.05 -10.58 -20.97
CA GLN A 384 -8.02 -9.66 -21.46
C GLN A 384 -6.71 -9.89 -20.72
N ILE A 385 -5.59 -9.59 -21.36
CA ILE A 385 -4.29 -9.67 -20.69
C ILE A 385 -3.89 -8.34 -20.09
N ILE A 386 -3.15 -8.43 -18.97
CA ILE A 386 -2.25 -7.40 -18.50
C ILE A 386 -0.84 -7.94 -18.63
N GLY A 387 0.13 -7.11 -19.01
CA GLY A 387 1.55 -7.44 -18.96
C GLY A 387 2.37 -6.25 -18.51
N TRP A 388 3.56 -6.54 -17.98
CA TRP A 388 4.55 -5.51 -17.66
C TRP A 388 4.98 -4.76 -18.91
N ASP A 389 5.55 -3.57 -18.77
CA ASP A 389 5.78 -2.69 -19.95
C ASP A 389 6.79 -3.22 -20.96
N GLU A 390 7.51 -4.33 -20.67
CA GLU A 390 8.31 -5.05 -21.66
C GLU A 390 7.50 -5.70 -22.78
N ILE A 391 6.18 -5.90 -22.61
CA ILE A 391 5.32 -6.38 -23.72
C ILE A 391 5.21 -5.39 -24.89
N LEU A 392 5.65 -4.13 -24.69
CA LEU A 392 5.83 -3.15 -25.76
C LEU A 392 6.98 -3.52 -26.69
N GLU A 393 7.97 -4.27 -26.19
CA GLU A 393 9.15 -4.68 -26.96
C GLU A 393 8.76 -5.70 -28.04
N GLY A 394 9.13 -5.41 -29.28
CA GLY A 394 8.82 -6.30 -30.43
C GLY A 394 7.40 -6.21 -30.98
N GLY A 395 6.52 -5.42 -30.40
CA GLY A 395 5.15 -5.13 -30.83
C GLY A 395 4.10 -5.58 -29.83
N LEU A 396 3.21 -4.65 -29.48
CA LEU A 396 2.16 -4.86 -28.49
C LEU A 396 1.01 -5.71 -29.05
N ALA A 397 0.52 -6.67 -28.27
CA ALA A 397 -0.67 -7.45 -28.59
C ALA A 397 -1.92 -6.54 -28.65
N PRO A 398 -2.88 -6.78 -29.57
CA PRO A 398 -3.92 -5.79 -29.93
C PRO A 398 -4.80 -5.28 -28.80
N ASN A 399 -5.10 -6.11 -27.80
CA ASN A 399 -6.00 -5.76 -26.68
C ASN A 399 -5.29 -5.78 -25.33
N ALA A 400 -3.94 -5.79 -25.31
CA ALA A 400 -3.17 -5.86 -24.08
C ALA A 400 -3.29 -4.57 -23.27
N THR A 401 -3.47 -4.70 -21.96
CA THR A 401 -3.29 -3.63 -20.98
C THR A 401 -1.85 -3.63 -20.50
N VAL A 402 -1.23 -2.46 -20.46
CA VAL A 402 0.18 -2.31 -20.08
C VAL A 402 0.31 -1.85 -18.64
N MET A 403 1.07 -2.59 -17.84
CA MET A 403 1.44 -2.20 -16.47
C MET A 403 2.85 -1.59 -16.50
N SER A 404 2.93 -0.25 -16.30
CA SER A 404 4.17 0.52 -16.48
C SER A 404 4.94 0.61 -15.17
N TRP A 405 6.05 -0.16 -15.04
CA TRP A 405 6.84 -0.26 -13.81
C TRP A 405 8.26 0.34 -13.90
N ARG A 406 8.89 0.31 -15.08
CA ARG A 406 10.24 0.85 -15.32
C ARG A 406 10.28 2.39 -15.34
N GLY A 407 9.22 3.02 -14.91
CA GLY A 407 8.96 4.46 -14.91
C GLY A 407 7.64 4.77 -15.60
N VAL A 408 7.47 5.99 -16.10
CA VAL A 408 6.22 6.44 -16.73
C VAL A 408 6.24 6.31 -18.27
N ALA A 409 7.41 6.10 -18.87
CA ALA A 409 7.59 6.14 -20.33
C ALA A 409 6.80 5.05 -21.04
N GLY A 410 6.80 3.81 -20.53
CA GLY A 410 6.05 2.69 -21.10
C GLY A 410 4.54 2.97 -21.09
N GLY A 411 4.03 3.53 -20.00
CA GLY A 411 2.62 3.92 -19.89
C GLY A 411 2.24 5.03 -20.88
N ILE A 412 3.09 6.05 -21.04
CA ILE A 412 2.89 7.11 -22.03
C ILE A 412 2.87 6.54 -23.45
N GLU A 413 3.79 5.64 -23.75
CA GLU A 413 3.85 5.00 -25.07
C GLU A 413 2.59 4.15 -25.35
N ALA A 414 2.16 3.33 -24.40
CA ALA A 414 0.96 2.51 -24.54
C ALA A 414 -0.32 3.36 -24.68
N ALA A 415 -0.48 4.41 -23.87
CA ALA A 415 -1.63 5.32 -23.97
C ALA A 415 -1.71 6.02 -25.33
N LYS A 416 -0.56 6.45 -25.90
CA LYS A 416 -0.49 6.99 -27.26
C LYS A 416 -0.87 5.98 -28.34
N GLN A 417 -0.65 4.70 -28.09
CA GLN A 417 -1.10 3.59 -28.96
C GLN A 417 -2.56 3.17 -28.68
N LYS A 418 -3.26 3.85 -27.75
CA LYS A 418 -4.65 3.61 -27.35
C LYS A 418 -4.85 2.27 -26.64
N HIS A 419 -3.88 1.88 -25.84
CA HIS A 419 -3.97 0.75 -24.92
C HIS A 419 -4.20 1.23 -23.50
N ASP A 420 -5.02 0.50 -22.76
CA ASP A 420 -5.22 0.76 -21.33
C ASP A 420 -3.92 0.59 -20.55
N VAL A 421 -3.73 1.43 -19.58
CA VAL A 421 -2.49 1.53 -18.78
C VAL A 421 -2.80 1.54 -17.30
N ILE A 422 -2.02 0.77 -16.55
CA ILE A 422 -1.97 0.82 -15.10
C ILE A 422 -0.58 1.35 -14.71
N MET A 423 -0.55 2.47 -13.98
CA MET A 423 0.70 3.10 -13.56
C MET A 423 1.21 2.47 -12.26
N THR A 424 2.44 1.96 -12.29
CA THR A 424 3.10 1.34 -11.12
C THR A 424 4.61 1.58 -11.11
N PRO A 425 5.09 2.84 -11.37
CA PRO A 425 6.52 3.11 -11.49
C PRO A 425 7.26 2.82 -10.20
N ASN A 426 8.34 2.04 -10.29
CA ASN A 426 9.07 1.49 -9.16
C ASN A 426 9.62 2.56 -8.20
N THR A 427 9.99 3.74 -8.71
CA THR A 427 10.49 4.87 -7.91
C THR A 427 9.45 5.51 -6.99
N TYR A 428 8.15 5.17 -7.15
CA TYR A 428 7.05 5.71 -6.37
C TYR A 428 6.19 4.64 -5.69
N LEU A 429 6.06 3.46 -6.31
CA LEU A 429 5.02 2.48 -5.97
C LEU A 429 5.54 1.07 -5.69
N TYR A 430 6.86 0.88 -5.54
CA TYR A 430 7.43 -0.38 -5.06
C TYR A 430 7.57 -0.34 -3.54
N PHE A 431 6.71 -1.08 -2.85
CA PHE A 431 6.64 -1.07 -1.40
C PHE A 431 7.60 -2.05 -0.73
N ASP A 432 8.36 -2.81 -1.49
CA ASP A 432 9.54 -3.56 -1.06
C ASP A 432 10.79 -2.69 -0.85
N TYR A 433 10.73 -1.38 -1.22
CA TYR A 433 11.78 -0.41 -0.97
C TYR A 433 11.74 0.14 0.46
N TYR A 434 12.89 0.61 0.97
CA TYR A 434 12.98 1.23 2.29
C TYR A 434 12.06 2.45 2.43
N GLN A 435 11.47 2.61 3.61
CA GLN A 435 10.61 3.74 3.95
C GLN A 435 11.36 4.89 4.61
N THR A 436 12.60 4.66 5.05
CA THR A 436 13.47 5.62 5.73
C THR A 436 14.89 5.54 5.20
N LYS A 437 15.65 6.61 5.40
CA LYS A 437 17.10 6.64 5.11
C LYS A 437 17.95 6.01 6.21
N ASP A 438 17.38 5.77 7.38
CA ASP A 438 18.03 5.09 8.50
C ASP A 438 17.86 3.56 8.36
N ILE A 439 18.50 3.03 7.33
CA ILE A 439 18.39 1.61 6.96
C ILE A 439 19.02 0.64 7.97
N ALA A 440 19.86 1.14 8.88
CA ALA A 440 20.52 0.28 9.87
C ALA A 440 19.54 -0.30 10.91
N ASN A 441 18.41 0.34 11.10
CA ASN A 441 17.36 -0.05 12.04
C ASN A 441 16.08 -0.56 11.33
N GLU A 442 16.19 -0.85 10.03
CA GLU A 442 15.07 -1.40 9.24
C GLU A 442 15.23 -2.91 9.03
N PRO A 443 14.11 -3.62 8.81
CA PRO A 443 14.17 -4.94 8.19
C PRO A 443 14.91 -4.88 6.86
N GLU A 444 15.66 -5.94 6.53
CA GLU A 444 16.32 -6.03 5.23
C GLU A 444 15.31 -5.86 4.09
N ALA A 445 15.68 -5.07 3.08
CA ALA A 445 14.88 -4.82 1.90
C ALA A 445 15.76 -4.85 0.65
N ILE A 446 15.18 -4.96 -0.54
CA ILE A 446 15.93 -5.00 -1.79
C ILE A 446 16.81 -3.77 -2.01
N GLY A 447 16.45 -2.66 -1.41
CA GLY A 447 17.12 -1.35 -1.57
C GLY A 447 16.10 -0.26 -1.85
N GLY A 448 16.47 0.74 -2.62
CA GLY A 448 15.59 1.84 -2.99
C GLY A 448 15.17 2.71 -1.78
N TYR A 449 14.32 3.71 -2.06
CA TYR A 449 13.77 4.58 -1.02
C TYR A 449 12.44 5.16 -1.48
N VAL A 450 11.35 4.71 -0.88
CA VAL A 450 9.98 5.15 -1.17
C VAL A 450 9.25 5.42 0.15
N PRO A 451 9.41 6.61 0.75
CA PRO A 451 8.65 7.02 1.94
C PRO A 451 7.20 7.37 1.58
N VAL A 452 6.35 7.49 2.59
CA VAL A 452 4.93 7.88 2.44
C VAL A 452 4.77 9.16 1.61
N GLU A 453 5.62 10.17 1.82
CA GLU A 453 5.59 11.43 1.08
C GLU A 453 5.80 11.24 -0.43
N THR A 454 6.72 10.35 -0.82
CA THR A 454 6.98 10.04 -2.23
C THR A 454 5.76 9.41 -2.89
N VAL A 455 5.09 8.47 -2.21
CA VAL A 455 3.85 7.86 -2.69
C VAL A 455 2.76 8.91 -2.83
N TYR A 456 2.54 9.74 -1.80
CA TYR A 456 1.49 10.75 -1.79
C TYR A 456 1.65 11.81 -2.89
N ASN A 457 2.89 12.23 -3.14
CA ASN A 457 3.20 13.29 -4.12
C ASN A 457 3.26 12.76 -5.56
N TYR A 458 3.19 11.45 -5.76
CA TYR A 458 3.11 10.91 -7.11
C TYR A 458 1.80 11.33 -7.80
N GLU A 459 1.92 11.83 -9.04
CA GLU A 459 0.79 12.11 -9.91
C GLU A 459 0.70 11.05 -11.01
N PRO A 460 -0.31 10.16 -10.96
CA PRO A 460 -0.41 9.05 -11.91
C PRO A 460 -0.76 9.43 -13.34
N MET A 461 -1.31 10.63 -13.55
CA MET A 461 -1.70 11.12 -14.86
C MET A 461 -0.55 11.91 -15.48
N PRO A 462 0.19 11.36 -16.49
CA PRO A 462 1.29 12.07 -17.09
C PRO A 462 0.85 13.35 -17.80
N ALA A 463 1.55 14.47 -17.53
CA ALA A 463 1.25 15.76 -18.16
C ALA A 463 1.56 15.79 -19.67
N ASP A 464 2.36 14.85 -20.16
CA ASP A 464 2.74 14.72 -21.59
C ASP A 464 1.64 14.10 -22.45
N LEU A 465 0.54 13.64 -21.86
CA LEU A 465 -0.60 13.05 -22.55
C LEU A 465 -1.67 14.09 -22.81
N THR A 466 -2.24 14.06 -24.01
CA THR A 466 -3.45 14.81 -24.36
C THR A 466 -4.66 14.30 -23.57
N PRO A 467 -5.75 15.11 -23.40
CA PRO A 467 -6.95 14.63 -22.70
C PRO A 467 -7.56 13.35 -23.28
N GLU A 468 -7.41 13.13 -24.59
CA GLU A 468 -7.88 11.90 -25.23
C GLU A 468 -6.99 10.69 -24.87
N GLU A 469 -5.67 10.89 -24.79
CA GLU A 469 -4.73 9.84 -24.40
C GLU A 469 -4.80 9.53 -22.90
N GLN A 470 -5.11 10.52 -22.07
CA GLN A 470 -5.28 10.36 -20.63
C GLN A 470 -6.40 9.37 -20.25
N LYS A 471 -7.40 9.20 -21.12
CA LYS A 471 -8.50 8.24 -20.91
C LYS A 471 -8.04 6.79 -20.83
N TYR A 472 -6.86 6.49 -21.39
CA TYR A 472 -6.27 5.16 -21.32
C TYR A 472 -5.52 4.87 -20.02
N ILE A 473 -5.27 5.87 -19.18
CA ILE A 473 -4.74 5.64 -17.82
C ILE A 473 -5.90 5.23 -16.91
N ILE A 474 -6.14 3.94 -16.82
CA ILE A 474 -7.30 3.40 -16.10
C ILE A 474 -7.08 3.29 -14.58
N GLY A 475 -5.80 3.32 -14.14
CA GLY A 475 -5.52 3.21 -12.73
C GLY A 475 -4.07 3.17 -12.31
N VAL A 476 -3.91 2.86 -11.03
CA VAL A 476 -2.64 2.89 -10.29
C VAL A 476 -2.55 1.67 -9.39
N GLN A 477 -1.36 1.11 -9.27
CA GLN A 477 -1.09 -0.03 -8.39
C GLN A 477 0.24 0.14 -7.66
N ALA A 478 0.32 -0.32 -6.41
CA ALA A 478 1.59 -0.55 -5.73
C ALA A 478 1.94 -2.03 -5.74
N ASN A 479 3.24 -2.32 -5.76
CA ASN A 479 3.76 -3.69 -5.82
C ASN A 479 4.61 -3.99 -4.59
N LEU A 480 4.42 -5.21 -4.03
CA LEU A 480 5.23 -5.73 -2.93
C LEU A 480 5.88 -7.05 -3.35
N TRP A 481 7.12 -6.96 -3.81
CA TRP A 481 7.99 -8.10 -4.06
C TRP A 481 8.56 -8.63 -2.75
N THR A 482 8.73 -9.96 -2.61
CA THR A 482 8.95 -10.56 -1.30
C THR A 482 10.28 -11.27 -1.14
N GLU A 483 11.29 -10.99 -1.96
CA GLU A 483 12.64 -11.56 -1.83
C GLU A 483 13.20 -11.42 -0.42
N TYR A 484 12.96 -10.26 0.21
CA TYR A 484 13.46 -9.90 1.54
C TYR A 484 12.35 -9.79 2.59
N ILE A 485 11.14 -10.31 2.29
CA ILE A 485 9.96 -10.20 3.15
C ILE A 485 9.46 -11.61 3.52
N PRO A 486 10.11 -12.30 4.48
CA PRO A 486 9.83 -13.70 4.79
C PRO A 486 8.60 -13.91 5.69
N THR A 487 8.03 -12.86 6.28
CA THR A 487 6.90 -12.97 7.20
C THR A 487 5.76 -12.04 6.84
N TYR A 488 4.53 -12.45 7.13
CA TYR A 488 3.36 -11.60 6.87
C TYR A 488 3.35 -10.33 7.74
N SER A 489 3.89 -10.39 8.95
CA SER A 489 4.08 -9.19 9.79
C SER A 489 4.98 -8.15 9.11
N GLN A 490 5.97 -8.59 8.34
CA GLN A 490 6.80 -7.67 7.55
C GLN A 490 6.06 -7.15 6.31
N VAL A 491 5.15 -7.94 5.70
CA VAL A 491 4.23 -7.45 4.66
C VAL A 491 3.45 -6.24 5.17
N GLU A 492 2.82 -6.34 6.34
CA GLU A 492 2.09 -5.23 6.95
C GLU A 492 2.97 -4.01 7.20
N TYR A 493 4.20 -4.24 7.70
CA TYR A 493 5.17 -3.17 7.94
C TYR A 493 5.57 -2.44 6.66
N MET A 494 5.79 -3.17 5.58
CA MET A 494 6.19 -2.59 4.29
C MET A 494 5.03 -1.90 3.58
N GLU A 495 3.81 -2.39 3.73
CA GLU A 495 2.61 -1.80 3.13
C GLU A 495 2.14 -0.54 3.87
N LEU A 496 2.12 -0.57 5.20
CA LEU A 496 1.49 0.47 6.01
C LEU A 496 2.53 1.43 6.62
N PRO A 497 2.26 2.74 6.61
CA PRO A 497 1.06 3.42 6.14
C PRO A 497 1.12 3.90 4.67
N ARG A 498 2.05 3.40 3.83
CA ARG A 498 2.15 3.79 2.41
C ARG A 498 0.86 3.50 1.63
N MET A 499 0.16 2.41 1.96
CA MET A 499 -1.13 2.08 1.37
C MET A 499 -2.20 3.17 1.65
N ALA A 500 -2.12 3.89 2.76
CA ALA A 500 -2.98 5.04 3.01
C ALA A 500 -2.74 6.17 2.00
N ALA A 501 -1.47 6.45 1.68
CA ALA A 501 -1.11 7.43 0.65
C ALA A 501 -1.53 6.93 -0.76
N LEU A 502 -1.31 5.66 -1.06
CA LEU A 502 -1.78 5.02 -2.28
C LEU A 502 -3.29 5.18 -2.45
N SER A 503 -4.08 4.88 -1.41
CA SER A 503 -5.53 4.97 -1.48
C SER A 503 -6.01 6.40 -1.83
N GLU A 504 -5.34 7.42 -1.32
CA GLU A 504 -5.70 8.81 -1.59
C GLU A 504 -5.35 9.24 -3.03
N ILE A 505 -4.21 8.83 -3.58
CA ILE A 505 -3.90 9.14 -4.99
C ILE A 505 -4.76 8.36 -5.98
N GLN A 506 -5.30 7.22 -5.58
CA GLN A 506 -6.22 6.41 -6.38
C GLN A 506 -7.66 6.91 -6.33
N TRP A 507 -8.06 7.55 -5.23
CA TRP A 507 -9.44 7.92 -4.95
C TRP A 507 -9.73 9.40 -5.09
N THR A 508 -8.92 10.25 -4.45
CA THR A 508 -9.16 11.70 -4.31
C THR A 508 -8.68 12.47 -5.53
N MET A 509 -9.45 13.44 -6.00
CA MET A 509 -9.07 14.29 -7.11
C MET A 509 -7.84 15.15 -6.77
N PRO A 510 -6.92 15.41 -7.74
CA PRO A 510 -5.62 16.02 -7.48
C PRO A 510 -5.70 17.42 -6.85
N GLU A 511 -6.73 18.21 -7.20
CA GLU A 511 -6.93 19.56 -6.66
C GLU A 511 -7.31 19.58 -5.17
N LYS A 512 -7.72 18.44 -4.61
CA LYS A 512 -8.06 18.30 -3.19
C LYS A 512 -6.92 17.71 -2.36
N LYS A 513 -5.89 17.21 -3.02
CA LYS A 513 -4.75 16.61 -2.33
C LYS A 513 -3.93 17.67 -1.59
N ASN A 514 -3.62 17.37 -0.32
CA ASN A 514 -2.76 18.19 0.52
C ASN A 514 -2.02 17.29 1.51
N TYR A 515 -0.71 17.19 1.40
CA TYR A 515 0.09 16.27 2.21
C TYR A 515 0.03 16.59 3.72
N GLU A 516 0.07 17.86 4.10
CA GLU A 516 -0.08 18.25 5.51
C GLU A 516 -1.47 17.88 6.07
N GLY A 517 -2.52 18.08 5.25
CA GLY A 517 -3.88 17.65 5.58
C GLY A 517 -3.98 16.13 5.68
N PHE A 518 -3.32 15.38 4.79
CA PHE A 518 -3.22 13.93 4.86
C PHE A 518 -2.56 13.48 6.18
N LEU A 519 -1.42 14.07 6.55
CA LEU A 519 -0.74 13.73 7.80
C LEU A 519 -1.61 14.00 9.04
N LYS A 520 -2.43 15.05 9.03
CA LYS A 520 -3.37 15.36 10.14
C LYS A 520 -4.51 14.34 10.25
N ARG A 521 -4.89 13.70 9.14
CA ARG A 521 -5.93 12.66 9.09
C ARG A 521 -5.42 11.25 9.38
N LEU A 522 -4.12 11.03 9.16
CA LEU A 522 -3.50 9.70 9.29
C LEU A 522 -3.63 9.09 10.69
N PRO A 523 -3.51 9.83 11.81
CA PRO A 523 -3.71 9.26 13.14
C PRO A 523 -5.05 8.55 13.34
N GLN A 524 -6.15 9.10 12.82
CA GLN A 524 -7.48 8.49 12.89
C GLN A 524 -7.54 7.13 12.17
N LEU A 525 -6.86 6.98 11.05
CA LEU A 525 -6.75 5.69 10.35
C LEU A 525 -5.85 4.72 11.10
N VAL A 526 -4.78 5.22 11.72
CA VAL A 526 -3.84 4.41 12.52
C VAL A 526 -4.52 3.85 13.79
N ASP A 527 -5.45 4.58 14.40
CA ASP A 527 -6.25 4.03 15.50
C ASP A 527 -7.00 2.75 15.07
N ILE A 528 -7.45 2.67 13.82
CA ILE A 528 -8.05 1.46 13.25
C ILE A 528 -6.99 0.36 13.05
N TYR A 529 -5.78 0.72 12.60
CA TYR A 529 -4.68 -0.26 12.51
C TYR A 529 -4.37 -0.90 13.87
N ASP A 530 -4.38 -0.10 14.93
CA ASP A 530 -4.14 -0.59 16.29
C ASP A 530 -5.25 -1.54 16.77
N VAL A 531 -6.52 -1.29 16.43
CA VAL A 531 -7.65 -2.20 16.72
C VAL A 531 -7.42 -3.57 16.06
N TYR A 532 -7.01 -3.58 14.78
CA TYR A 532 -6.73 -4.80 14.03
C TYR A 532 -5.31 -5.35 14.26
N LYS A 533 -4.50 -4.69 15.09
CA LYS A 533 -3.12 -5.08 15.41
C LYS A 533 -2.26 -5.26 14.16
N TYR A 534 -2.39 -4.35 13.20
CA TYR A 534 -1.50 -4.30 12.05
C TYR A 534 -0.11 -3.83 12.47
N ASN A 535 0.92 -4.49 11.95
CA ASN A 535 2.31 -4.09 12.16
C ASN A 535 2.72 -3.01 11.14
N TYR A 536 2.31 -1.77 11.36
CA TYR A 536 2.65 -0.66 10.45
C TYR A 536 3.97 0.02 10.82
N ALA A 537 4.66 0.58 9.82
CA ALA A 537 5.86 1.38 10.04
C ALA A 537 5.51 2.72 10.71
N LYS A 538 6.22 3.02 11.80
CA LYS A 538 5.90 4.18 12.66
C LYS A 538 6.70 5.45 12.31
N HIS A 539 7.47 5.45 11.21
CA HIS A 539 8.37 6.56 10.84
C HIS A 539 7.68 7.92 10.71
N VAL A 540 6.44 7.92 10.23
CA VAL A 540 5.64 9.17 10.12
C VAL A 540 5.35 9.83 11.46
N PHE A 541 5.47 9.07 12.56
CA PHE A 541 5.27 9.55 13.93
C PHE A 541 6.58 9.88 14.66
N ASP A 542 7.72 9.74 13.99
CA ASP A 542 9.00 10.12 14.56
C ASP A 542 9.03 11.63 14.84
N VAL A 543 9.85 12.02 15.80
CA VAL A 543 10.06 13.43 16.09
C VAL A 543 10.72 14.10 14.90
N ASN A 544 10.07 15.11 14.35
CA ASN A 544 10.68 16.01 13.37
C ASN A 544 11.48 17.06 14.14
N ALA A 545 12.81 16.97 14.09
CA ALA A 545 13.72 17.90 14.75
C ALA A 545 14.37 18.83 13.72
N VAL A 546 14.05 20.10 13.80
CA VAL A 546 14.62 21.14 12.93
C VAL A 546 15.67 21.94 13.70
N PHE A 547 16.91 21.88 13.22
CA PHE A 547 18.05 22.58 13.80
C PHE A 547 18.37 23.82 12.96
N THR A 548 18.21 25.00 13.57
CA THR A 548 18.38 26.29 12.89
C THR A 548 19.51 27.08 13.55
N PRO A 549 20.66 27.25 12.88
CA PRO A 549 21.71 28.13 13.37
C PRO A 549 21.21 29.57 13.54
N ASN A 550 21.47 30.15 14.68
CA ASN A 550 21.13 31.54 15.03
C ASN A 550 22.41 32.34 15.34
N PRO A 551 23.08 32.87 14.31
CA PRO A 551 24.32 33.65 14.50
C PRO A 551 24.16 34.90 15.37
N LYS A 552 22.96 35.50 15.40
CA LYS A 552 22.68 36.70 16.19
C LYS A 552 22.76 36.41 17.70
N ASP A 553 22.20 35.31 18.13
CA ASP A 553 22.16 34.91 19.55
C ASP A 553 23.32 33.94 19.91
N GLY A 554 24.04 33.46 18.90
CA GLY A 554 25.11 32.46 19.04
C GLY A 554 24.55 31.11 19.50
N THR A 555 23.34 30.74 19.08
CA THR A 555 22.62 29.53 19.47
C THR A 555 22.36 28.61 18.27
N LEU A 556 22.20 27.33 18.54
CA LEU A 556 21.51 26.41 17.66
C LEU A 556 20.07 26.25 18.20
N ASP A 557 19.12 26.82 17.49
CA ASP A 557 17.72 26.76 17.87
C ASP A 557 17.12 25.43 17.39
N VAL A 558 16.50 24.66 18.32
CA VAL A 558 15.92 23.34 18.01
C VAL A 558 14.41 23.40 18.18
N THR A 559 13.70 23.17 17.09
CA THR A 559 12.23 23.08 17.09
C THR A 559 11.82 21.62 16.86
N LEU A 560 10.95 21.11 17.71
CA LEU A 560 10.46 19.74 17.62
C LEU A 560 8.97 19.73 17.32
N SER A 561 8.54 18.78 16.50
CA SER A 561 7.12 18.56 16.19
C SER A 561 6.84 17.08 15.91
N THR A 562 5.57 16.69 16.03
CA THR A 562 5.03 15.39 15.57
C THR A 562 3.75 15.65 14.80
N ILE A 563 3.36 14.72 13.93
CA ILE A 563 2.17 14.90 13.08
C ILE A 563 0.86 14.85 13.85
N ASP A 564 0.84 14.20 15.02
CA ASP A 564 -0.32 13.99 15.87
C ASP A 564 -0.30 14.82 17.18
N ASN A 565 0.66 15.76 17.29
CA ASN A 565 0.91 16.56 18.49
C ASN A 565 1.13 15.73 19.77
N SER A 566 1.59 14.48 19.64
CA SER A 566 1.96 13.64 20.78
C SER A 566 3.08 14.29 21.60
N PRO A 567 3.12 14.09 22.93
CA PRO A 567 4.15 14.66 23.80
C PRO A 567 5.56 14.22 23.37
N ILE A 568 6.46 15.19 23.27
CA ILE A 568 7.87 14.96 22.95
C ILE A 568 8.71 15.14 24.20
N TYR A 569 9.54 14.14 24.49
CA TYR A 569 10.50 14.17 25.62
C TYR A 569 11.92 14.17 25.07
N TYR A 570 12.82 14.89 25.72
CA TYR A 570 14.19 15.00 25.27
C TYR A 570 15.22 14.95 26.38
N THR A 571 16.48 14.65 26.02
CA THR A 571 17.68 14.73 26.87
C THR A 571 18.79 15.47 26.13
N LEU A 572 19.73 16.03 26.88
CA LEU A 572 20.90 16.76 26.33
C LEU A 572 22.24 16.09 26.71
N ASP A 573 22.20 15.06 27.52
CA ASP A 573 23.35 14.34 28.05
C ASP A 573 23.61 12.98 27.36
N GLY A 574 22.84 12.67 26.32
CA GLY A 574 22.95 11.43 25.57
C GLY A 574 22.25 10.23 26.21
N THR A 575 21.59 10.39 27.37
CA THR A 575 20.76 9.33 27.95
C THR A 575 19.51 9.09 27.09
N GLU A 576 18.97 7.86 27.14
CA GLU A 576 17.75 7.52 26.39
C GLU A 576 16.55 8.26 26.97
N PRO A 577 15.81 9.06 26.16
CA PRO A 577 14.66 9.78 26.61
C PRO A 577 13.46 8.85 26.89
N SER A 578 12.64 9.22 27.86
CA SER A 578 11.41 8.51 28.24
C SER A 578 10.36 9.50 28.71
N ALA A 579 9.16 9.04 29.08
CA ALA A 579 8.13 9.89 29.69
C ALA A 579 8.56 10.57 31.01
N ALA A 580 9.67 10.13 31.61
CA ALA A 580 10.26 10.76 32.80
C ALA A 580 11.30 11.86 32.47
N SER A 581 11.66 11.99 31.18
CA SER A 581 12.63 12.99 30.70
C SER A 581 11.96 14.38 30.58
N GLN A 582 12.74 15.37 30.14
CA GLN A 582 12.23 16.74 30.01
C GLN A 582 11.21 16.83 28.88
N LEU A 583 10.02 17.36 29.19
CA LEU A 583 8.97 17.59 28.21
C LEU A 583 9.32 18.81 27.34
N TYR A 584 9.22 18.65 26.02
CA TYR A 584 9.40 19.76 25.09
C TYR A 584 8.14 20.65 25.06
N THR A 585 8.31 21.94 25.35
CA THR A 585 7.21 22.92 25.37
C THR A 585 7.51 24.16 24.51
N GLU A 586 8.79 24.43 24.21
CA GLU A 586 9.21 25.59 23.44
C GLU A 586 10.56 25.34 22.75
N THR A 587 10.91 26.18 21.79
CA THR A 587 12.17 26.10 21.05
C THR A 587 13.38 26.11 21.98
N LEU A 588 14.21 25.06 21.90
CA LEU A 588 15.44 24.95 22.67
C LEU A 588 16.54 25.84 22.07
N LYS A 589 17.26 26.55 22.89
CA LYS A 589 18.39 27.41 22.48
C LYS A 589 19.70 26.81 23.01
N LEU A 590 20.36 26.00 22.18
CA LEU A 590 21.59 25.32 22.57
C LEU A 590 22.82 26.21 22.34
N LYS A 591 23.74 26.24 23.32
CA LYS A 591 24.97 27.05 23.30
C LYS A 591 26.24 26.23 23.61
N GLN A 592 26.07 24.96 23.97
CA GLN A 592 27.15 24.09 24.43
C GLN A 592 27.08 22.74 23.70
N ASN A 593 28.21 22.05 23.72
CA ASN A 593 28.30 20.69 23.22
C ASN A 593 27.36 19.78 24.00
N CYS A 594 26.59 18.99 23.33
CA CYS A 594 25.70 17.99 23.94
C CYS A 594 25.35 16.90 22.93
N THR A 595 24.94 15.75 23.45
CA THR A 595 24.28 14.72 22.66
C THR A 595 22.78 14.88 22.89
N PHE A 596 22.12 15.50 21.92
CA PHE A 596 20.67 15.68 21.92
C PHE A 596 19.97 14.37 21.55
N LYS A 597 18.96 13.99 22.33
CA LYS A 597 18.08 12.89 21.99
C LYS A 597 16.62 13.30 22.23
N ALA A 598 15.70 12.84 21.37
CA ALA A 598 14.27 13.09 21.53
C ALA A 598 13.42 11.90 21.09
N ILE A 599 12.29 11.71 21.74
CA ILE A 599 11.32 10.66 21.50
C ILE A 599 9.90 11.19 21.67
N THR A 600 8.94 10.69 20.91
CA THR A 600 7.51 10.85 21.23
C THR A 600 6.99 9.60 21.93
N VAL A 601 6.18 9.82 22.98
CA VAL A 601 5.57 8.75 23.77
C VAL A 601 4.08 8.70 23.45
N ARG A 602 3.63 7.58 22.90
CA ARG A 602 2.25 7.36 22.43
C ARG A 602 1.67 6.10 23.05
N PRO A 603 0.34 6.01 23.24
CA PRO A 603 -0.31 4.77 23.70
C PRO A 603 -0.01 3.56 22.81
N ALA A 604 0.04 3.76 21.49
CA ALA A 604 0.36 2.73 20.50
C ALA A 604 1.86 2.39 20.39
N GLY A 605 2.69 2.93 21.28
CA GLY A 605 4.14 2.73 21.34
C GLY A 605 4.93 3.97 20.95
N ASN A 606 6.15 4.03 21.46
CA ASN A 606 7.05 5.15 21.26
C ASN A 606 7.56 5.23 19.84
N SER A 607 7.93 6.45 19.40
CA SER A 607 8.69 6.66 18.16
C SER A 607 10.11 6.12 18.29
N ARG A 608 10.85 6.13 17.18
CA ARG A 608 12.31 5.99 17.24
C ARG A 608 12.93 7.20 17.93
N VAL A 609 14.11 7.01 18.51
CA VAL A 609 14.87 8.10 19.13
C VAL A 609 15.62 8.87 18.07
N VAL A 610 15.33 10.16 17.94
CA VAL A 610 16.16 11.08 17.18
C VAL A 610 17.39 11.40 17.99
N THR A 611 18.58 11.21 17.42
CA THR A 611 19.87 11.49 18.06
C THR A 611 20.67 12.47 17.23
N GLU A 612 21.25 13.49 17.86
CA GLU A 612 22.07 14.50 17.22
C GLU A 612 23.25 14.92 18.08
N GLU A 613 24.45 14.91 17.51
CA GLU A 613 25.67 15.40 18.16
C GLU A 613 25.83 16.90 17.90
N ILE A 614 25.69 17.70 18.92
CA ILE A 614 25.87 19.15 18.88
C ILE A 614 27.32 19.49 19.27
N ALA A 615 28.05 20.13 18.37
CA ALA A 615 29.48 20.41 18.55
C ALA A 615 29.83 21.87 18.23
N PHE A 616 29.80 22.72 19.24
CA PHE A 616 30.27 24.08 19.12
C PHE A 616 31.81 24.17 19.20
N ASN A 617 32.35 25.03 18.39
CA ASN A 617 33.78 25.39 18.40
C ASN A 617 33.95 26.91 18.17
N LYS A 618 35.16 27.41 18.10
CA LYS A 618 35.41 28.87 17.95
C LYS A 618 34.89 29.45 16.63
N ALA A 619 34.67 28.63 15.59
CA ALA A 619 34.13 29.05 14.31
C ALA A 619 32.58 28.94 14.26
N SER A 620 31.96 28.22 15.19
CA SER A 620 30.50 28.01 15.18
C SER A 620 29.76 29.35 15.15
N MET A 621 28.73 29.43 14.30
CA MET A 621 27.89 30.60 14.08
C MET A 621 28.63 31.83 13.51
N LYS A 622 29.87 31.68 12.99
CA LYS A 622 30.61 32.77 12.36
C LYS A 622 30.38 32.79 10.84
N PRO A 623 30.50 33.97 10.21
CA PRO A 623 30.47 34.04 8.75
C PRO A 623 31.59 33.18 8.14
N VAL A 624 31.27 32.43 7.08
CA VAL A 624 32.22 31.62 6.33
C VAL A 624 32.23 32.04 4.87
N THR A 625 33.42 32.24 4.32
CA THR A 625 33.65 32.48 2.90
C THR A 625 34.41 31.30 2.32
N MET A 626 33.86 30.68 1.30
CA MET A 626 34.50 29.60 0.57
C MET A 626 35.53 30.21 -0.41
N LEU A 627 36.78 29.74 -0.35
CA LEU A 627 37.83 30.20 -1.27
C LEU A 627 37.78 29.47 -2.62
N GLN A 628 37.18 28.28 -2.64
CA GLN A 628 36.94 27.49 -3.84
C GLN A 628 35.45 27.10 -3.88
N PRO A 629 34.83 26.98 -5.07
CA PRO A 629 33.47 26.51 -5.20
C PRO A 629 33.34 25.07 -4.72
N VAL A 630 32.28 24.77 -3.99
CA VAL A 630 31.92 23.41 -3.57
C VAL A 630 31.31 22.67 -4.76
N ASN A 631 31.58 21.39 -4.87
CA ASN A 631 30.90 20.57 -5.89
C ASN A 631 29.39 20.53 -5.63
N LYS A 632 28.59 20.86 -6.65
CA LYS A 632 27.12 20.95 -6.54
C LYS A 632 26.45 19.69 -6.02
N GLN A 633 27.03 18.53 -6.29
CA GLN A 633 26.51 17.24 -5.80
C GLN A 633 26.71 17.09 -4.29
N TYR A 634 27.66 17.79 -3.68
CA TYR A 634 28.05 17.68 -2.27
C TYR A 634 28.02 19.01 -1.52
N GLU A 635 27.26 19.99 -1.99
CA GLU A 635 27.23 21.33 -1.36
C GLU A 635 26.32 21.41 -0.13
N PHE A 636 25.36 20.49 0.05
CA PHE A 636 24.34 20.47 1.10
C PHE A 636 23.69 21.88 1.29
N LYS A 637 24.01 22.58 2.39
CA LYS A 637 23.55 23.97 2.66
C LYS A 637 24.64 25.02 2.36
N GLY A 638 25.68 24.62 1.65
CA GLY A 638 26.82 25.49 1.34
C GLY A 638 27.71 25.80 2.56
N ALA A 639 28.42 26.92 2.52
CA ALA A 639 29.40 27.35 3.52
C ALA A 639 28.87 27.31 4.99
N PRO A 640 27.63 27.66 5.31
CA PRO A 640 27.10 27.60 6.68
C PRO A 640 27.19 26.19 7.31
N THR A 641 27.17 25.11 6.52
CA THR A 641 27.29 23.72 7.03
C THR A 641 28.56 23.50 7.86
N LEU A 642 29.65 24.24 7.57
CA LEU A 642 30.91 24.09 8.28
C LEU A 642 30.91 24.67 9.69
N VAL A 643 29.93 25.51 10.02
CA VAL A 643 29.87 26.27 11.27
C VAL A 643 28.50 26.23 11.94
N ASP A 644 27.62 25.34 11.52
CA ASP A 644 26.24 25.22 12.02
C ASP A 644 26.12 24.56 13.41
N GLY A 645 27.22 24.05 13.97
CA GLY A 645 27.25 23.39 15.26
C GLY A 645 26.80 21.92 15.23
N LEU A 646 26.57 21.36 14.06
CA LEU A 646 26.19 19.97 13.87
C LEU A 646 27.37 19.15 13.32
N LYS A 647 27.41 17.86 13.65
CA LYS A 647 28.40 16.95 13.10
C LYS A 647 27.81 16.13 11.94
N GLY A 648 28.57 15.93 10.89
CA GLY A 648 28.30 14.85 9.94
C GLY A 648 28.57 13.49 10.60
N ASN A 649 27.75 12.50 10.27
CA ASN A 649 27.97 11.12 10.69
C ASN A 649 28.90 10.39 9.71
N GLY A 650 29.17 9.09 9.95
CA GLY A 650 30.02 8.27 9.06
C GLY A 650 29.46 8.00 7.66
N ASN A 651 28.21 8.40 7.40
CA ASN A 651 27.58 8.22 6.10
C ASN A 651 27.54 9.56 5.32
N TYR A 652 28.43 9.73 4.35
CA TYR A 652 28.51 10.93 3.51
C TYR A 652 27.26 11.17 2.65
N LYS A 653 26.37 10.18 2.49
CA LYS A 653 25.09 10.30 1.75
C LYS A 653 23.99 11.00 2.53
N THR A 654 24.18 11.32 3.81
CA THR A 654 23.16 11.97 4.66
C THR A 654 22.94 13.45 4.37
N GLY A 655 23.71 14.03 3.47
CA GLY A 655 23.56 15.44 3.10
C GLY A 655 24.23 16.45 4.04
N ARG A 656 24.98 16.01 5.08
CA ARG A 656 25.72 16.87 6.01
C ARG A 656 27.21 16.92 5.72
N TRP A 657 27.58 16.82 4.46
CA TRP A 657 28.95 16.81 4.02
C TRP A 657 29.13 17.81 2.88
N ILE A 658 30.24 18.53 2.94
CA ILE A 658 30.73 19.37 1.85
C ILE A 658 31.96 18.68 1.27
N ALA A 659 32.01 18.55 -0.05
CA ALA A 659 33.18 17.98 -0.72
C ALA A 659 33.57 18.78 -1.95
N PHE A 660 34.86 18.72 -2.23
CA PHE A 660 35.49 19.26 -3.44
C PHE A 660 35.90 18.09 -4.33
N TYR A 661 35.78 18.24 -5.62
CA TYR A 661 36.33 17.28 -6.55
C TYR A 661 37.85 17.45 -6.68
N LYS A 662 38.55 16.39 -7.05
CA LYS A 662 40.02 16.31 -7.12
C LYS A 662 40.66 17.37 -8.06
N ASN A 663 39.88 18.04 -8.89
CA ASN A 663 40.27 19.03 -9.87
C ASN A 663 39.64 20.41 -9.65
N ASP A 664 38.97 20.62 -8.52
CA ASP A 664 38.38 21.94 -8.16
C ASP A 664 39.39 22.81 -7.40
#